data_ed2ceadd789d145cd857cb8783df9903
#
_entry.id   ed2ceadd789d145cd857cb8783df9903
#
_cell.length_a   1.000
_cell.length_b   1.000
_cell.length_c   1.000
_cell.angle_alpha   90.00
_cell.angle_beta   90.00
_cell.angle_gamma   90.00
#
_symmetry.space_group_name_H-M   'P 1'
#
loop_
_entity.id
_entity.type
_entity.pdbx_description
1 polymer ?
#
loop_
_entity_poly.entity_id
_entity_poly.type
_entity_poly.pdbx_seq_one_letter_code
_entity_poly.pdbx_strand_id
1 'polypeptide(L)'
;MIDLIELFESLDRSQSAIKKLRKSQYEILSRYYKNLQKERRIGIKLPTGSGKSLIAILILEAWRRAGKTVGILTANKGLAEDMKKRCDEISVPSATIFGAYGDAKYRMQRTLKLLKYKKAKTVGIFNYHSYLYGTEYKQEISPPDILVVDDASEFEIPRNEFFTVRISREGHRKVYDEIVSVLKESSQLYPNLHAFEKNIARQTAVELVYFTHSEKVWAIVRENLPQLREDTNFMFSYDRNQKMLPSFLIFISNDEIEFRPLLIPEASLKMGDVGQTIFMSATLPDEELLHKIFGIRASRIFMIDENDISADAFEEIETLGKRLIFPLDLTDLKIRIGDKCKSIVGTLIDHHGKVLVLTNSTFDAISIQKYLISKGITTILYSNPDDGHHFAHNVGSGALICPNRYLGLDFPGKTCRIEVIVRLPSVWDSVDAFQLSILNNSYYVEQRIANRLIQSLGRCNRLVTDEAEYYILDSRILSRIAGEEQYLRYFPRNLYAELMCGYILSEGGNIMKAIEYGQKSFFGIEDPKRDSFLKEATDDWTAREIEEFTSKYDLEIEAWEKSLVGSFELSGQLFDFIGKHYEENLGKSKRNLESLSAFSYYLSAMNYHNAYMHYNNSKDKNLCLELLRKAIQIGGNNSWFNNLRAIFNSLVEEETEKLPIDFTRIEVRQIKQEISQVIDNFIDYYSSKTRNWKQTYLELMKIINEGRHNQMIEALQGILELLGYKTIKGDNAKGESDLIAFSPPYSWKYILSVEVKTKEKGEVEPKKSVSQTLADSGVVERRNKDYAVFPVLVTQKAEFDEKAFEVAKNKVSLLRTSDLSSLMQKAFEKMNEWEGLSVKSRSSFLDNFISPYELRDIFRPKGDPIIQKKAFKDL
;
A
#
# COMPACT_ATOMS: atom_id res chain seq x y z
N MET A 1 9.92 -5.94 42.38
CA MET A 1 8.94 -4.96 41.90
C MET A 1 7.75 -4.96 42.86
N ILE A 2 7.11 -3.81 43.07
CA ILE A 2 5.89 -3.70 43.91
C ILE A 2 4.74 -4.38 43.17
N ASP A 3 3.80 -5.00 43.86
CA ASP A 3 2.57 -5.52 43.29
C ASP A 3 1.79 -4.37 42.61
N LEU A 4 1.33 -4.60 41.40
CA LEU A 4 0.74 -3.54 40.58
C LEU A 4 -0.65 -3.11 41.07
N ILE A 5 -1.34 -4.02 41.74
CA ILE A 5 -2.65 -3.72 42.35
C ILE A 5 -2.46 -2.88 43.62
N GLU A 6 -1.54 -3.30 44.49
CA GLU A 6 -1.17 -2.51 45.66
C GLU A 6 -0.63 -1.14 45.29
N LEU A 7 0.17 -1.07 44.20
CA LEU A 7 0.65 0.19 43.68
C LEU A 7 -0.53 1.10 43.31
N PHE A 8 -1.49 0.60 42.50
CA PHE A 8 -2.67 1.38 42.11
C PHE A 8 -3.43 1.92 43.30
N GLU A 9 -3.62 1.09 44.35
CA GLU A 9 -4.32 1.53 45.58
C GLU A 9 -3.52 2.59 46.36
N SER A 10 -2.21 2.61 46.26
CA SER A 10 -1.32 3.57 46.95
C SER A 10 -1.20 4.92 46.24
N LEU A 11 -1.65 5.06 44.98
CA LEU A 11 -1.54 6.29 44.23
C LEU A 11 -2.59 7.32 44.66
N ASP A 12 -2.21 8.60 44.66
CA ASP A 12 -3.18 9.69 44.81
C ASP A 12 -3.98 9.85 43.51
N ARG A 13 -5.25 9.51 43.59
CA ARG A 13 -6.21 9.53 42.50
C ARG A 13 -7.32 10.55 42.71
N SER A 14 -7.09 11.55 43.55
CA SER A 14 -8.08 12.58 43.89
C SER A 14 -8.59 13.32 42.63
N GLN A 15 -7.71 13.58 41.70
CA GLN A 15 -8.01 14.27 40.42
C GLN A 15 -8.42 13.34 39.27
N SER A 16 -8.35 12.03 39.47
CA SER A 16 -8.68 11.04 38.43
C SER A 16 -10.15 10.63 38.48
N ALA A 17 -10.77 10.49 37.31
CA ALA A 17 -12.07 9.83 37.16
C ALA A 17 -11.99 8.31 37.45
N ILE A 18 -10.79 7.71 37.39
CA ILE A 18 -10.56 6.29 37.54
C ILE A 18 -10.41 5.97 39.03
N LYS A 19 -11.45 5.45 39.65
CA LYS A 19 -11.44 5.10 41.08
C LYS A 19 -11.14 3.63 41.33
N LYS A 20 -11.43 2.76 40.38
CA LYS A 20 -11.22 1.30 40.48
C LYS A 20 -10.63 0.77 39.17
N LEU A 21 -9.85 -0.29 39.26
CA LEU A 21 -9.43 -1.05 38.06
C LEU A 21 -10.63 -1.81 37.47
N ARG A 22 -10.70 -1.88 36.17
CA ARG A 22 -11.60 -2.81 35.48
C ARG A 22 -11.09 -4.25 35.70
N LYS A 23 -11.98 -5.22 35.61
CA LYS A 23 -11.63 -6.63 35.78
C LYS A 23 -10.52 -7.07 34.81
N SER A 24 -10.61 -6.69 33.54
CA SER A 24 -9.59 -6.93 32.54
C SER A 24 -8.23 -6.33 32.88
N GLN A 25 -8.20 -5.08 33.37
CA GLN A 25 -6.95 -4.44 33.80
C GLN A 25 -6.33 -5.16 35.00
N TYR A 26 -7.16 -5.58 35.98
CA TYR A 26 -6.72 -6.35 37.13
C TYR A 26 -6.08 -7.69 36.73
N GLU A 27 -6.72 -8.44 35.84
CA GLU A 27 -6.22 -9.74 35.38
C GLU A 27 -4.91 -9.60 34.60
N ILE A 28 -4.80 -8.63 33.68
CA ILE A 28 -3.58 -8.37 32.91
C ILE A 28 -2.43 -7.93 33.82
N LEU A 29 -2.67 -6.99 34.72
CA LEU A 29 -1.65 -6.53 35.68
C LEU A 29 -1.18 -7.67 36.61
N SER A 30 -2.11 -8.49 37.08
CA SER A 30 -1.79 -9.67 37.88
C SER A 30 -0.97 -10.70 37.12
N ARG A 31 -1.33 -10.96 35.85
CA ARG A 31 -0.58 -11.88 34.98
C ARG A 31 0.82 -11.34 34.66
N TYR A 32 0.92 -10.06 34.33
CA TYR A 32 2.22 -9.43 34.13
C TYR A 32 3.10 -9.56 35.38
N TYR A 33 2.56 -9.22 36.54
CA TYR A 33 3.28 -9.27 37.80
C TYR A 33 3.76 -10.68 38.15
N LYS A 34 2.93 -11.72 37.95
CA LYS A 34 3.27 -13.10 38.28
C LYS A 34 4.24 -13.76 37.32
N ASN A 35 4.06 -13.51 35.99
CA ASN A 35 4.65 -14.38 34.98
C ASN A 35 5.58 -13.68 34.01
N LEU A 36 5.43 -12.36 33.76
CA LEU A 36 6.06 -11.72 32.63
C LEU A 36 7.14 -10.69 32.95
N GLN A 37 7.47 -10.48 34.24
CA GLN A 37 8.50 -9.49 34.62
C GLN A 37 9.88 -9.76 34.02
N LYS A 38 10.21 -11.02 33.71
CA LYS A 38 11.50 -11.44 33.17
C LYS A 38 11.53 -11.56 31.66
N GLU A 39 10.37 -11.47 31.02
CA GLU A 39 10.26 -11.62 29.58
C GLU A 39 10.76 -10.36 28.88
N ARG A 40 11.57 -10.56 27.85
CA ARG A 40 12.20 -9.45 27.15
C ARG A 40 11.25 -8.73 26.21
N ARG A 41 10.28 -9.45 25.62
CA ARG A 41 9.33 -8.93 24.65
C ARG A 41 7.91 -9.38 24.99
N ILE A 42 7.02 -8.44 25.16
CA ILE A 42 5.62 -8.68 25.53
C ILE A 42 4.71 -7.90 24.58
N GLY A 43 3.71 -8.56 24.03
CA GLY A 43 2.63 -7.94 23.26
C GLY A 43 1.34 -7.89 24.09
N ILE A 44 0.67 -6.73 24.16
CA ILE A 44 -0.63 -6.57 24.81
C ILE A 44 -1.63 -6.07 23.75
N LYS A 45 -2.49 -6.98 23.29
CA LYS A 45 -3.51 -6.71 22.29
C LYS A 45 -4.88 -6.58 22.97
N LEU A 46 -5.35 -5.37 23.11
CA LEU A 46 -6.64 -5.05 23.72
C LEU A 46 -7.41 -4.04 22.87
N PRO A 47 -8.74 -4.13 22.79
CA PRO A 47 -9.56 -3.17 22.05
C PRO A 47 -9.31 -1.71 22.47
N THR A 48 -9.67 -0.79 21.60
CA THR A 48 -9.68 0.64 21.95
C THR A 48 -10.65 0.87 23.12
N GLY A 49 -10.30 1.79 24.05
CA GLY A 49 -11.15 2.04 25.22
C GLY A 49 -10.94 1.11 26.41
N SER A 50 -10.22 0.00 26.28
CA SER A 50 -9.93 -0.95 27.38
C SER A 50 -9.05 -0.39 28.49
N GLY A 51 -8.46 0.80 28.30
CA GLY A 51 -7.62 1.45 29.30
C GLY A 51 -6.16 1.02 29.28
N LYS A 52 -5.62 0.61 28.13
CA LYS A 52 -4.21 0.25 27.91
C LYS A 52 -3.21 1.24 28.53
N SER A 53 -3.49 2.53 28.39
CA SER A 53 -2.62 3.58 28.93
C SER A 53 -2.44 3.49 30.45
N LEU A 54 -3.49 3.13 31.19
CA LEU A 54 -3.39 2.93 32.66
C LEU A 54 -2.51 1.71 32.97
N ILE A 55 -2.68 0.61 32.26
CA ILE A 55 -1.83 -0.59 32.40
C ILE A 55 -0.37 -0.21 32.16
N ALA A 56 -0.08 0.53 31.08
CA ALA A 56 1.26 1.01 30.76
C ALA A 56 1.87 1.85 31.89
N ILE A 57 1.12 2.84 32.38
CA ILE A 57 1.59 3.76 33.44
C ILE A 57 1.89 3.00 34.72
N LEU A 58 1.04 2.05 35.13
CA LEU A 58 1.26 1.26 36.36
C LEU A 58 2.49 0.35 36.26
N ILE A 59 2.69 -0.30 35.13
CA ILE A 59 3.90 -1.12 34.89
C ILE A 59 5.14 -0.25 34.96
N LEU A 60 5.16 0.88 34.28
CA LEU A 60 6.30 1.78 34.26
C LEU A 60 6.57 2.40 35.62
N GLU A 61 5.54 2.80 36.36
CA GLU A 61 5.70 3.37 37.71
C GLU A 61 6.26 2.34 38.70
N ALA A 62 5.82 1.09 38.64
CA ALA A 62 6.34 0.02 39.49
C ALA A 62 7.85 -0.22 39.26
N TRP A 63 8.27 -0.24 37.97
CA TRP A 63 9.69 -0.36 37.65
C TRP A 63 10.51 0.89 38.02
N ARG A 64 9.93 2.08 37.79
CA ARG A 64 10.56 3.34 38.22
C ARG A 64 10.82 3.37 39.74
N ARG A 65 9.83 2.95 40.53
CA ARG A 65 10.01 2.82 41.99
C ARG A 65 11.06 1.77 42.39
N ALA A 66 11.26 0.77 41.52
CA ALA A 66 12.34 -0.20 41.66
C ALA A 66 13.72 0.35 41.16
N GLY A 67 13.82 1.64 40.83
CA GLY A 67 15.07 2.30 40.45
C GLY A 67 15.45 2.10 38.98
N LYS A 68 14.56 1.55 38.13
CA LYS A 68 14.79 1.33 36.72
C LYS A 68 14.43 2.57 35.89
N THR A 69 15.20 2.82 34.86
CA THR A 69 14.85 3.82 33.83
C THR A 69 13.69 3.28 32.99
N VAL A 70 12.65 4.09 32.82
CA VAL A 70 11.42 3.66 32.16
C VAL A 70 10.95 4.68 31.13
N GLY A 71 10.44 4.23 30.00
CA GLY A 71 9.97 5.10 28.93
C GLY A 71 8.69 4.59 28.27
N ILE A 72 7.92 5.53 27.70
CA ILE A 72 6.80 5.23 26.84
C ILE A 72 6.93 6.01 25.53
N LEU A 73 6.71 5.31 24.43
CA LEU A 73 6.65 5.88 23.09
C LEU A 73 5.20 6.05 22.66
N THR A 74 4.90 7.18 22.05
CA THR A 74 3.59 7.49 21.47
C THR A 74 3.75 7.92 20.01
N ALA A 75 2.70 7.80 19.21
CA ALA A 75 2.78 8.08 17.77
C ALA A 75 3.09 9.56 17.47
N ASN A 76 2.58 10.50 18.28
CA ASN A 76 2.78 11.94 18.04
C ASN A 76 2.84 12.74 19.34
N LYS A 77 3.10 14.06 19.21
CA LYS A 77 3.23 14.95 20.37
C LYS A 77 1.93 15.10 21.17
N GLY A 78 0.78 15.14 20.49
CA GLY A 78 -0.53 15.26 21.17
C GLY A 78 -0.80 14.09 22.09
N LEU A 79 -0.59 12.86 21.60
CA LEU A 79 -0.72 11.64 22.40
C LEU A 79 0.29 11.60 23.58
N ALA A 80 1.49 12.16 23.37
CA ALA A 80 2.47 12.26 24.46
C ALA A 80 2.01 13.23 25.56
N GLU A 81 1.40 14.36 25.21
CA GLU A 81 0.83 15.31 26.18
C GLU A 81 -0.40 14.69 26.88
N ASP A 82 -1.27 13.97 26.18
CA ASP A 82 -2.38 13.25 26.78
C ASP A 82 -1.89 12.19 27.76
N MET A 83 -0.85 11.44 27.41
CA MET A 83 -0.21 10.47 28.30
C MET A 83 0.36 11.15 29.55
N LYS A 84 0.99 12.32 29.39
CA LYS A 84 1.48 13.15 30.50
C LYS A 84 0.33 13.55 31.43
N LYS A 85 -0.79 14.04 30.88
CA LYS A 85 -1.96 14.42 31.65
C LYS A 85 -2.51 13.24 32.44
N ARG A 86 -2.61 12.06 31.84
CA ARG A 86 -3.03 10.83 32.54
C ARG A 86 -2.11 10.43 33.68
N CYS A 87 -0.79 10.58 33.49
CA CYS A 87 0.18 10.39 34.60
C CYS A 87 -0.07 11.38 35.76
N ASP A 88 -0.32 12.66 35.44
CA ASP A 88 -0.56 13.69 36.44
C ASP A 88 -1.85 13.44 37.24
N GLU A 89 -2.93 12.98 36.56
CA GLU A 89 -4.22 12.64 37.19
C GLU A 89 -4.11 11.58 38.28
N ILE A 90 -3.10 10.71 38.20
CA ILE A 90 -2.83 9.66 39.19
C ILE A 90 -1.50 9.87 39.93
N SER A 91 -0.98 11.08 39.89
CA SER A 91 0.23 11.50 40.58
C SER A 91 1.49 10.69 40.27
N VAL A 92 1.65 10.19 39.05
CA VAL A 92 2.86 9.52 38.58
C VAL A 92 3.84 10.53 38.01
N PRO A 93 5.07 10.64 38.55
CA PRO A 93 6.07 11.57 38.06
C PRO A 93 6.50 11.24 36.62
N SER A 94 6.22 12.14 35.68
CA SER A 94 6.53 11.93 34.23
C SER A 94 7.02 13.21 33.57
N ALA A 95 7.68 13.05 32.42
CA ALA A 95 8.22 14.16 31.65
C ALA A 95 8.12 13.89 30.14
N THR A 96 7.47 14.78 29.39
CA THR A 96 7.53 14.79 27.93
C THR A 96 8.89 15.28 27.45
N ILE A 97 9.54 14.49 26.59
CA ILE A 97 10.90 14.75 26.07
C ILE A 97 10.82 14.72 24.53
N PHE A 98 10.80 15.91 23.93
CA PHE A 98 10.76 16.06 22.47
C PHE A 98 12.12 16.51 21.92
N GLY A 99 12.19 16.78 20.62
CA GLY A 99 13.41 17.20 19.95
C GLY A 99 14.02 18.48 20.53
N ALA A 100 15.30 18.71 20.25
CA ALA A 100 16.09 19.82 20.82
C ALA A 100 15.85 21.19 20.12
N TYR A 101 14.82 21.30 19.30
CA TYR A 101 14.49 22.55 18.59
C TYR A 101 13.73 23.49 19.54
N GLY A 102 14.26 24.70 19.70
CA GLY A 102 13.66 25.72 20.55
C GLY A 102 14.71 26.74 21.08
N ASP A 103 14.24 27.70 21.82
CA ASP A 103 15.09 28.71 22.46
C ASP A 103 15.98 28.12 23.59
N ALA A 104 16.84 28.92 24.16
CA ALA A 104 17.75 28.53 25.23
C ALA A 104 17.00 28.02 26.47
N LYS A 105 15.83 28.59 26.79
CA LYS A 105 14.99 28.22 27.93
C LYS A 105 14.40 26.83 27.72
N TYR A 106 13.87 26.53 26.53
CA TYR A 106 13.36 25.20 26.17
C TYR A 106 14.46 24.15 26.24
N ARG A 107 15.64 24.41 25.67
CA ARG A 107 16.78 23.48 25.70
C ARG A 107 17.24 23.18 27.13
N MET A 108 17.30 24.20 28.01
CA MET A 108 17.61 24.01 29.42
C MET A 108 16.56 23.13 30.13
N GLN A 109 15.26 23.40 29.94
CA GLN A 109 14.18 22.60 30.53
C GLN A 109 14.23 21.15 30.04
N ARG A 110 14.49 20.96 28.76
CA ARG A 110 14.65 19.63 28.16
C ARG A 110 15.82 18.85 28.79
N THR A 111 16.95 19.51 29.00
CA THR A 111 18.12 18.91 29.66
C THR A 111 17.77 18.45 31.07
N LEU A 112 17.04 19.26 31.84
CA LEU A 112 16.60 18.92 33.19
C LEU A 112 15.63 17.72 33.17
N LYS A 113 14.72 17.64 32.20
CA LYS A 113 13.82 16.48 32.01
C LYS A 113 14.63 15.21 31.70
N LEU A 114 15.61 15.28 30.82
CA LEU A 114 16.51 14.17 30.49
C LEU A 114 17.30 13.68 31.71
N LEU A 115 17.82 14.60 32.52
CA LEU A 115 18.53 14.23 33.75
C LEU A 115 17.62 13.52 34.78
N LYS A 116 16.38 13.97 34.92
CA LYS A 116 15.39 13.30 35.81
C LYS A 116 15.05 11.89 35.27
N TYR A 117 14.86 11.75 33.96
CA TYR A 117 14.64 10.46 33.31
C TYR A 117 15.83 9.50 33.56
N LYS A 118 17.07 9.93 33.22
CA LYS A 118 18.28 9.10 33.40
C LYS A 118 18.52 8.66 34.87
N LYS A 119 18.00 9.41 35.83
CA LYS A 119 18.06 9.07 37.26
C LYS A 119 16.82 8.30 37.75
N ALA A 120 16.01 7.77 36.88
CA ALA A 120 14.76 7.06 37.18
C ALA A 120 13.80 7.89 38.08
N LYS A 121 13.87 9.23 38.05
CA LYS A 121 12.99 10.10 38.86
C LYS A 121 11.64 10.36 38.19
N THR A 122 11.58 10.21 36.87
CA THR A 122 10.38 10.41 36.06
C THR A 122 10.25 9.35 35.01
N VAL A 123 9.01 8.98 34.64
CA VAL A 123 8.70 8.25 33.43
C VAL A 123 9.03 9.16 32.23
N GLY A 124 9.87 8.70 31.30
CA GLY A 124 10.14 9.40 30.06
C GLY A 124 9.01 9.19 29.06
N ILE A 125 8.39 10.26 28.55
CA ILE A 125 7.36 10.20 27.52
C ILE A 125 7.92 10.80 26.25
N PHE A 126 7.97 10.01 25.17
CA PHE A 126 8.55 10.38 23.89
C PHE A 126 7.55 10.17 22.77
N ASN A 127 7.63 10.95 21.71
CA ASN A 127 7.08 10.51 20.45
C ASN A 127 8.14 9.73 19.66
N TYR A 128 7.71 8.88 18.73
CA TYR A 128 8.58 7.99 17.97
C TYR A 128 9.78 8.69 17.35
N HIS A 129 9.55 9.79 16.63
CA HIS A 129 10.63 10.57 15.98
C HIS A 129 11.66 11.12 16.97
N SER A 130 11.19 11.69 18.10
CA SER A 130 12.12 12.24 19.11
C SER A 130 12.95 11.16 19.77
N TYR A 131 12.37 9.98 19.97
CA TYR A 131 13.08 8.84 20.55
C TYR A 131 14.15 8.32 19.57
N LEU A 132 13.76 7.99 18.35
CA LEU A 132 14.70 7.51 17.31
C LEU A 132 15.82 8.52 17.07
N TYR A 133 15.48 9.79 16.90
CA TYR A 133 16.48 10.83 16.69
C TYR A 133 17.42 11.00 17.89
N GLY A 134 16.87 10.96 19.11
CA GLY A 134 17.63 11.12 20.35
C GLY A 134 18.50 9.91 20.71
N THR A 135 18.07 8.68 20.41
CA THR A 135 18.84 7.47 20.67
C THR A 135 19.83 7.17 19.57
N GLU A 136 19.38 7.17 18.32
CA GLU A 136 20.17 6.67 17.19
C GLU A 136 21.13 7.73 16.62
N TYR A 137 20.68 8.99 16.51
CA TYR A 137 21.47 10.04 15.86
C TYR A 137 22.22 10.91 16.86
N LYS A 138 21.51 11.62 17.75
CA LYS A 138 22.15 12.52 18.74
C LYS A 138 22.77 11.78 19.93
N GLN A 139 22.36 10.53 20.16
CA GLN A 139 22.84 9.68 21.25
C GLN A 139 22.75 10.34 22.64
N GLU A 140 21.80 11.26 22.83
CA GLU A 140 21.54 11.96 24.08
C GLU A 140 20.50 11.26 24.97
N ILE A 141 19.64 10.42 24.37
CA ILE A 141 18.69 9.58 25.06
C ILE A 141 19.30 8.20 25.19
N SER A 142 19.51 7.75 26.41
CA SER A 142 19.91 6.34 26.67
C SER A 142 18.67 5.45 26.59
N PRO A 143 18.73 4.29 25.93
CA PRO A 143 17.64 3.31 25.98
C PRO A 143 17.24 3.01 27.43
N PRO A 144 15.94 2.94 27.75
CA PRO A 144 15.47 2.61 29.10
C PRO A 144 15.64 1.14 29.42
N ASP A 145 15.62 0.80 30.71
CA ASP A 145 15.51 -0.61 31.15
C ASP A 145 14.17 -1.21 30.66
N ILE A 146 13.08 -0.43 30.75
CA ILE A 146 11.72 -0.85 30.36
C ILE A 146 11.12 0.19 29.40
N LEU A 147 10.66 -0.27 28.25
CA LEU A 147 10.04 0.55 27.22
C LEU A 147 8.65 0.03 26.88
N VAL A 148 7.66 0.89 26.99
CA VAL A 148 6.33 0.65 26.41
C VAL A 148 6.24 1.35 25.07
N VAL A 149 5.75 0.66 24.05
CA VAL A 149 5.45 1.19 22.73
C VAL A 149 3.93 1.21 22.60
N ASP A 150 3.33 2.38 22.76
CA ASP A 150 1.88 2.58 22.65
C ASP A 150 1.51 2.76 21.15
N ASP A 151 0.38 2.19 20.74
CA ASP A 151 0.00 2.05 19.33
C ASP A 151 1.13 1.44 18.46
N ALA A 152 1.70 0.34 18.93
CA ALA A 152 2.93 -0.26 18.40
C ALA A 152 2.89 -0.57 16.89
N SER A 153 1.73 -0.86 16.32
CA SER A 153 1.54 -1.05 14.87
C SER A 153 1.91 0.18 14.04
N GLU A 154 1.90 1.36 14.62
CA GLU A 154 2.23 2.62 13.93
C GLU A 154 3.72 2.98 14.00
N PHE A 155 4.51 2.26 14.79
CA PHE A 155 5.94 2.53 14.91
C PHE A 155 6.72 2.21 13.63
N GLU A 156 6.18 1.34 12.78
CA GLU A 156 6.82 0.95 11.53
C GLU A 156 7.11 2.14 10.61
N ILE A 157 6.14 3.06 10.46
CA ILE A 157 6.26 4.20 9.54
C ILE A 157 7.43 5.11 9.94
N PRO A 158 7.48 5.71 11.15
CA PRO A 158 8.58 6.58 11.55
C PRO A 158 9.93 5.87 11.59
N ARG A 159 9.94 4.55 11.86
CA ARG A 159 11.13 3.73 11.79
C ARG A 159 11.64 3.57 10.35
N ASN A 160 10.76 3.24 9.42
CA ASN A 160 11.12 3.13 8.01
C ASN A 160 11.57 4.49 7.45
N GLU A 161 10.89 5.58 7.77
CA GLU A 161 11.30 6.94 7.40
C GLU A 161 12.68 7.29 7.94
N PHE A 162 13.01 6.87 9.16
CA PHE A 162 14.32 7.10 9.76
C PHE A 162 15.45 6.46 8.95
N PHE A 163 15.23 5.30 8.32
CA PHE A 163 16.19 4.58 7.48
C PHE A 163 16.03 4.84 5.98
N THR A 164 15.14 5.72 5.57
CA THR A 164 14.94 6.07 4.16
C THR A 164 15.68 7.35 3.80
N VAL A 165 16.48 7.32 2.74
CA VAL A 165 17.02 8.52 2.09
C VAL A 165 16.13 8.83 0.90
N ARG A 166 15.62 10.08 0.80
CA ARG A 166 14.68 10.49 -0.24
C ARG A 166 15.21 11.63 -1.08
N ILE A 167 14.98 11.53 -2.37
CA ILE A 167 15.16 12.63 -3.33
C ILE A 167 13.76 12.93 -3.88
N SER A 168 13.10 13.97 -3.36
CA SER A 168 11.80 14.37 -3.85
C SER A 168 11.92 15.07 -5.20
N ARG A 169 11.00 14.78 -6.10
CA ARG A 169 10.94 15.45 -7.40
C ARG A 169 10.67 16.94 -7.29
N GLU A 170 9.82 17.35 -6.35
CA GLU A 170 9.50 18.75 -6.10
C GLU A 170 10.73 19.54 -5.62
N GLY A 171 11.47 18.99 -4.62
CA GLY A 171 12.62 19.65 -4.02
C GLY A 171 13.90 19.56 -4.86
N HIS A 172 14.11 18.45 -5.60
CA HIS A 172 15.36 18.13 -6.29
C HIS A 172 15.12 17.68 -7.74
N ARG A 173 14.29 18.42 -8.46
CA ARG A 173 13.82 18.05 -9.80
C ARG A 173 14.96 17.71 -10.77
N LYS A 174 16.02 18.47 -10.76
CA LYS A 174 17.18 18.24 -11.67
C LYS A 174 17.79 16.87 -11.42
N VAL A 175 18.05 16.52 -10.17
CA VAL A 175 18.67 15.23 -9.79
C VAL A 175 17.73 14.07 -10.07
N TYR A 176 16.43 14.24 -9.76
CA TYR A 176 15.40 13.26 -10.08
C TYR A 176 15.33 12.98 -11.60
N ASP A 177 15.22 14.03 -12.41
CA ASP A 177 15.12 13.92 -13.87
C ASP A 177 16.40 13.32 -14.48
N GLU A 178 17.59 13.61 -13.93
CA GLU A 178 18.89 13.04 -14.34
C GLU A 178 18.95 11.52 -14.07
N ILE A 179 18.53 11.07 -12.88
CA ILE A 179 18.47 9.65 -12.53
C ILE A 179 17.50 8.91 -13.46
N VAL A 180 16.30 9.46 -13.66
CA VAL A 180 15.29 8.88 -14.57
C VAL A 180 15.84 8.80 -15.99
N SER A 181 16.56 9.82 -16.46
CA SER A 181 17.15 9.86 -17.80
C SER A 181 18.22 8.79 -18.02
N VAL A 182 19.12 8.60 -17.05
CA VAL A 182 20.18 7.57 -17.14
C VAL A 182 19.59 6.15 -17.15
N LEU A 183 18.57 5.90 -16.35
CA LEU A 183 17.90 4.60 -16.34
C LEU A 183 17.05 4.35 -17.60
N LYS A 184 16.60 5.42 -18.25
CA LYS A 184 15.84 5.34 -19.51
C LYS A 184 16.67 4.77 -20.67
N GLU A 185 18.00 4.83 -20.63
CA GLU A 185 18.87 4.11 -21.57
C GLU A 185 18.58 2.58 -21.58
N SER A 186 18.07 2.07 -20.47
CA SER A 186 17.61 0.70 -20.30
C SER A 186 16.09 0.62 -20.12
N SER A 187 15.32 1.41 -20.87
CA SER A 187 13.85 1.58 -20.72
C SER A 187 13.06 0.27 -20.80
N GLN A 188 13.60 -0.74 -21.48
CA GLN A 188 12.99 -2.07 -21.55
C GLN A 188 12.85 -2.71 -20.14
N LEU A 189 13.76 -2.38 -19.22
CA LEU A 189 13.79 -2.93 -17.86
C LEU A 189 12.90 -2.15 -16.89
N TYR A 190 12.58 -0.90 -17.21
CA TYR A 190 11.86 0.03 -16.34
C TYR A 190 10.67 0.64 -17.07
N PRO A 191 9.58 -0.10 -17.19
CA PRO A 191 8.45 0.30 -18.03
C PRO A 191 7.76 1.60 -17.62
N ASN A 192 7.81 2.01 -16.33
CA ASN A 192 7.13 3.20 -15.85
C ASN A 192 7.95 4.50 -15.99
N LEU A 193 9.26 4.43 -16.32
CA LEU A 193 10.12 5.63 -16.37
C LEU A 193 9.61 6.72 -17.32
N HIS A 194 9.03 6.34 -18.44
CA HIS A 194 8.47 7.32 -19.38
C HIS A 194 7.26 8.07 -18.79
N ALA A 195 6.43 7.36 -18.01
CA ALA A 195 5.30 7.98 -17.32
C ALA A 195 5.78 8.86 -16.16
N PHE A 196 6.85 8.47 -15.46
CA PHE A 196 7.48 9.31 -14.44
C PHE A 196 8.08 10.58 -15.04
N GLU A 197 8.81 10.49 -16.15
CA GLU A 197 9.36 11.65 -16.85
C GLU A 197 8.27 12.70 -17.17
N LYS A 198 7.12 12.25 -17.66
CA LYS A 198 5.97 13.10 -18.01
C LYS A 198 5.08 13.51 -16.83
N ASN A 199 5.35 13.03 -15.64
CA ASN A 199 4.53 13.25 -14.43
C ASN A 199 3.05 12.81 -14.60
N ILE A 200 2.83 11.68 -15.27
CA ILE A 200 1.50 11.13 -15.57
C ILE A 200 1.30 9.71 -15.01
N ALA A 201 2.27 9.21 -14.26
CA ALA A 201 2.18 7.88 -13.67
C ALA A 201 1.13 7.82 -12.56
N ARG A 202 0.59 6.63 -12.33
CA ARG A 202 -0.29 6.37 -11.18
C ARG A 202 0.49 6.49 -9.87
N GLN A 203 -0.18 6.88 -8.79
CA GLN A 203 0.44 6.94 -7.44
C GLN A 203 1.03 5.60 -6.97
N THR A 204 0.49 4.48 -7.45
CA THR A 204 0.96 3.13 -7.11
C THR A 204 2.04 2.61 -8.05
N ALA A 205 2.40 3.36 -9.11
CA ALA A 205 3.46 2.94 -10.02
C ALA A 205 4.82 3.12 -9.34
N VAL A 206 5.61 2.06 -9.35
CA VAL A 206 6.95 2.02 -8.77
C VAL A 206 7.88 1.18 -9.63
N GLU A 207 9.15 1.56 -9.68
CA GLU A 207 10.23 0.75 -10.25
C GLU A 207 11.27 0.47 -9.18
N LEU A 208 11.68 -0.79 -9.07
CA LEU A 208 12.86 -1.16 -8.30
C LEU A 208 14.07 -1.18 -9.24
N VAL A 209 15.07 -0.38 -8.94
CA VAL A 209 16.32 -0.35 -9.70
C VAL A 209 17.07 -1.66 -9.48
N TYR A 210 17.43 -2.33 -10.57
CA TYR A 210 18.25 -3.55 -10.50
C TYR A 210 19.63 -3.25 -9.92
N PHE A 211 20.15 -4.14 -9.10
CA PHE A 211 21.41 -3.92 -8.36
C PHE A 211 22.60 -3.56 -9.27
N THR A 212 22.64 -4.06 -10.49
CA THR A 212 23.70 -3.71 -11.47
C THR A 212 23.65 -2.26 -11.94
N HIS A 213 22.50 -1.61 -11.81
CA HIS A 213 22.31 -0.20 -12.15
C HIS A 213 22.38 0.74 -10.93
N SER A 214 22.48 0.19 -9.73
CA SER A 214 22.53 1.00 -8.50
C SER A 214 23.71 1.95 -8.48
N GLU A 215 24.87 1.51 -8.99
CA GLU A 215 26.06 2.36 -9.03
C GLU A 215 25.92 3.57 -9.96
N LYS A 216 25.19 3.44 -11.08
CA LYS A 216 24.87 4.58 -11.97
C LYS A 216 24.07 5.64 -11.23
N VAL A 217 23.08 5.20 -10.43
CA VAL A 217 22.26 6.11 -9.61
C VAL A 217 23.10 6.75 -8.52
N TRP A 218 23.92 5.96 -7.81
CA TRP A 218 24.80 6.49 -6.77
C TRP A 218 25.85 7.46 -7.30
N ALA A 219 26.34 7.29 -8.52
CA ALA A 219 27.26 8.25 -9.16
C ALA A 219 26.59 9.63 -9.27
N ILE A 220 25.37 9.70 -9.79
CA ILE A 220 24.60 10.95 -9.89
C ILE A 220 24.36 11.59 -8.51
N VAL A 221 23.99 10.77 -7.52
CA VAL A 221 23.78 11.26 -6.14
C VAL A 221 25.08 11.86 -5.59
N ARG A 222 26.24 11.20 -5.80
CA ARG A 222 27.55 11.73 -5.34
C ARG A 222 27.95 13.01 -6.05
N GLU A 223 27.72 13.13 -7.34
CA GLU A 223 28.02 14.34 -8.13
C GLU A 223 27.17 15.53 -7.68
N ASN A 224 25.90 15.29 -7.32
CA ASN A 224 24.99 16.33 -6.88
C ASN A 224 24.91 16.48 -5.33
N LEU A 225 25.77 15.80 -4.59
CA LEU A 225 25.74 15.76 -3.13
C LEU A 225 25.80 17.14 -2.46
N PRO A 226 26.60 18.12 -2.94
CA PRO A 226 26.59 19.46 -2.36
C PRO A 226 25.21 20.12 -2.39
N GLN A 227 24.51 20.03 -3.53
CA GLN A 227 23.17 20.58 -3.69
C GLN A 227 22.13 19.82 -2.83
N LEU A 228 22.19 18.49 -2.83
CA LEU A 228 21.26 17.63 -2.05
C LEU A 228 21.39 17.89 -0.55
N ARG A 229 22.58 18.23 -0.05
CA ARG A 229 22.84 18.55 1.37
C ARG A 229 22.28 19.90 1.82
N GLU A 230 21.84 20.76 0.92
CA GLU A 230 21.09 21.95 1.27
C GLU A 230 19.72 21.61 1.87
N ASP A 231 19.14 20.48 1.47
CA ASP A 231 17.99 19.89 2.16
C ASP A 231 18.44 19.18 3.43
N THR A 232 18.03 19.73 4.55
CA THR A 232 18.37 19.19 5.88
C THR A 232 17.84 17.78 6.11
N ASN A 233 16.69 17.42 5.52
CA ASN A 233 16.12 16.06 5.65
C ASN A 233 16.96 15.06 4.89
N PHE A 234 17.36 15.39 3.65
CA PHE A 234 18.27 14.57 2.87
C PHE A 234 19.61 14.43 3.59
N MET A 235 20.22 15.52 4.00
CA MET A 235 21.53 15.53 4.68
C MET A 235 21.50 14.59 5.90
N PHE A 236 20.52 14.75 6.79
CA PHE A 236 20.46 13.93 8.01
C PHE A 236 20.21 12.45 7.70
N SER A 237 19.36 12.13 6.75
CA SER A 237 19.08 10.74 6.38
C SER A 237 20.27 10.09 5.68
N TYR A 238 20.95 10.81 4.78
CA TYR A 238 22.13 10.33 4.07
C TYR A 238 23.31 10.08 5.02
N ASP A 239 23.70 11.08 5.83
CA ASP A 239 24.84 10.97 6.74
C ASP A 239 24.65 9.87 7.77
N ARG A 240 23.44 9.68 8.26
CA ARG A 240 23.09 8.63 9.23
C ARG A 240 23.22 7.23 8.64
N ASN A 241 22.80 7.05 7.39
CA ASN A 241 22.74 5.75 6.75
C ASN A 241 23.96 5.42 5.87
N GLN A 242 24.95 6.32 5.77
CA GLN A 242 26.05 6.23 4.80
C GLN A 242 26.73 4.85 4.74
N LYS A 243 26.95 4.20 5.89
CA LYS A 243 27.58 2.88 5.94
C LYS A 243 26.71 1.74 5.43
N MET A 244 25.39 1.93 5.42
CA MET A 244 24.40 0.91 5.04
C MET A 244 23.93 1.05 3.59
N LEU A 245 24.23 2.19 2.93
CA LEU A 245 23.78 2.49 1.58
C LEU A 245 24.06 1.40 0.53
N PRO A 246 25.18 0.66 0.56
CA PRO A 246 25.42 -0.43 -0.40
C PRO A 246 24.38 -1.55 -0.37
N SER A 247 23.69 -1.73 0.76
CA SER A 247 22.62 -2.71 0.94
C SER A 247 21.22 -2.16 0.65
N PHE A 248 21.11 -0.85 0.38
CA PHE A 248 19.79 -0.23 0.17
C PHE A 248 19.27 -0.55 -1.22
N LEU A 249 17.98 -0.87 -1.28
CA LEU A 249 17.23 -0.94 -2.51
C LEU A 249 16.84 0.47 -2.94
N ILE A 250 16.75 0.69 -4.25
CA ILE A 250 16.43 1.98 -4.84
C ILE A 250 15.08 1.87 -5.53
N PHE A 251 14.08 2.55 -5.01
CA PHE A 251 12.73 2.63 -5.57
C PHE A 251 12.52 3.98 -6.23
N ILE A 252 11.90 3.97 -7.40
CA ILE A 252 11.52 5.17 -8.13
C ILE A 252 10.01 5.19 -8.29
N SER A 253 9.40 6.27 -7.86
CA SER A 253 7.99 6.57 -8.06
C SER A 253 7.83 7.87 -8.86
N ASN A 254 6.60 8.29 -9.13
CA ASN A 254 6.34 9.55 -9.82
C ASN A 254 6.85 10.79 -9.06
N ASP A 255 6.87 10.73 -7.73
CA ASP A 255 7.07 11.89 -6.87
C ASP A 255 8.44 11.90 -6.18
N GLU A 256 9.08 10.75 -6.06
CA GLU A 256 10.34 10.64 -5.32
C GLU A 256 11.17 9.39 -5.69
N ILE A 257 12.43 9.42 -5.32
CA ILE A 257 13.35 8.28 -5.33
C ILE A 257 13.67 7.95 -3.87
N GLU A 258 13.41 6.72 -3.47
CA GLU A 258 13.66 6.21 -2.13
C GLU A 258 14.81 5.20 -2.13
N PHE A 259 15.75 5.39 -1.20
CA PHE A 259 16.84 4.45 -0.93
C PHE A 259 16.61 3.88 0.46
N ARG A 260 16.35 2.58 0.58
CA ARG A 260 16.02 1.96 1.87
C ARG A 260 16.16 0.43 1.83
N PRO A 261 16.36 -0.23 2.98
CA PRO A 261 16.20 -1.68 3.09
C PRO A 261 14.71 -2.04 3.14
N LEU A 262 14.34 -3.27 2.81
CA LEU A 262 12.96 -3.75 2.98
C LEU A 262 12.63 -3.97 4.46
N LEU A 263 13.60 -4.43 5.22
CA LEU A 263 13.44 -4.74 6.63
C LEU A 263 14.61 -4.15 7.42
N ILE A 264 14.31 -3.60 8.59
CA ILE A 264 15.29 -3.01 9.49
C ILE A 264 15.41 -3.90 10.72
N PRO A 265 16.54 -4.60 10.93
CA PRO A 265 16.73 -5.42 12.11
C PRO A 265 16.78 -4.60 13.41
N GLU A 266 16.24 -5.14 14.51
CA GLU A 266 16.34 -4.50 15.84
C GLU A 266 17.82 -4.25 16.24
N ALA A 267 18.70 -5.17 15.88
CA ALA A 267 20.13 -5.04 16.12
C ALA A 267 20.78 -3.82 15.42
N SER A 268 20.15 -3.27 14.38
CA SER A 268 20.57 -2.02 13.74
C SER A 268 20.16 -0.77 14.52
N LEU A 269 19.40 -0.93 15.60
CA LEU A 269 18.88 0.12 16.47
C LEU A 269 19.35 -0.10 17.91
N LYS A 270 19.65 0.99 18.63
CA LYS A 270 19.85 0.95 20.09
C LYS A 270 18.62 0.53 20.87
N MET A 271 17.46 0.47 20.22
CA MET A 271 16.25 -0.12 20.78
C MET A 271 16.46 -1.60 21.13
N GLY A 272 17.38 -2.30 20.47
CA GLY A 272 17.83 -3.63 20.86
C GLY A 272 18.46 -3.72 22.24
N ASP A 273 18.99 -2.61 22.79
CA ASP A 273 19.62 -2.54 24.10
C ASP A 273 18.61 -2.39 25.26
N VAL A 274 17.32 -2.22 24.96
CA VAL A 274 16.24 -2.15 25.96
C VAL A 274 16.11 -3.49 26.67
N GLY A 275 16.05 -3.47 28.00
CA GLY A 275 15.92 -4.69 28.81
C GLY A 275 14.60 -5.41 28.58
N GLN A 276 13.48 -4.70 28.67
CA GLN A 276 12.15 -5.22 28.36
C GLN A 276 11.38 -4.23 27.48
N THR A 277 10.77 -4.72 26.38
CA THR A 277 9.86 -3.93 25.54
C THR A 277 8.46 -4.50 25.61
N ILE A 278 7.48 -3.64 25.84
CA ILE A 278 6.06 -3.98 25.89
C ILE A 278 5.37 -3.27 24.71
N PHE A 279 4.88 -4.05 23.76
CA PHE A 279 4.15 -3.55 22.60
C PHE A 279 2.66 -3.54 22.93
N MET A 280 2.01 -2.39 22.79
CA MET A 280 0.59 -2.24 23.09
C MET A 280 -0.14 -1.68 21.88
N SER A 281 -1.20 -2.34 21.43
CA SER A 281 -2.11 -1.82 20.41
C SER A 281 -3.45 -2.55 20.45
N ALA A 282 -4.48 -1.94 19.89
CA ALA A 282 -5.75 -2.64 19.60
C ALA A 282 -5.61 -3.57 18.40
N THR A 283 -4.66 -3.29 17.53
CA THR A 283 -4.42 -3.95 16.26
C THR A 283 -3.00 -4.49 16.18
N LEU A 284 -2.50 -5.08 17.28
CA LEU A 284 -1.24 -5.82 17.16
C LEU A 284 -1.42 -6.91 16.10
N PRO A 285 -0.55 -6.91 15.08
CA PRO A 285 -0.61 -7.93 14.04
C PRO A 285 -0.26 -9.31 14.61
N ASP A 286 -0.34 -10.32 13.75
CA ASP A 286 0.18 -11.64 14.10
C ASP A 286 1.67 -11.60 14.44
N GLU A 287 2.17 -12.69 15.07
CA GLU A 287 3.54 -12.74 15.57
C GLU A 287 4.57 -12.54 14.44
N GLU A 288 4.33 -13.09 13.26
CA GLU A 288 5.23 -12.94 12.10
C GLU A 288 5.40 -11.49 11.67
N LEU A 289 4.28 -10.78 11.48
CA LEU A 289 4.32 -9.38 11.06
C LEU A 289 4.88 -8.49 12.18
N LEU A 290 4.58 -8.81 13.44
CA LEU A 290 5.14 -8.08 14.58
C LEU A 290 6.67 -8.23 14.64
N HIS A 291 7.20 -9.43 14.42
CA HIS A 291 8.64 -9.66 14.29
C HIS A 291 9.24 -8.85 13.14
N LYS A 292 8.61 -8.81 11.97
CA LYS A 292 9.08 -8.02 10.82
C LYS A 292 9.02 -6.51 11.07
N ILE A 293 7.93 -6.01 11.63
CA ILE A 293 7.77 -4.57 11.97
C ILE A 293 8.88 -4.11 12.91
N PHE A 294 9.22 -4.90 13.91
CA PHE A 294 10.25 -4.53 14.88
C PHE A 294 11.64 -5.09 14.60
N GLY A 295 11.79 -5.94 13.58
CA GLY A 295 13.05 -6.58 13.21
C GLY A 295 13.60 -7.49 14.31
N ILE A 296 12.73 -8.12 15.10
CA ILE A 296 13.08 -8.94 16.27
C ILE A 296 13.41 -10.35 15.81
N ARG A 297 14.68 -10.79 15.98
CA ARG A 297 15.09 -12.18 15.73
C ARG A 297 14.65 -13.10 16.84
N ALA A 298 14.16 -14.26 16.47
CA ALA A 298 14.06 -15.52 17.26
C ALA A 298 13.68 -15.42 18.75
N SER A 299 13.38 -14.25 19.32
CA SER A 299 12.88 -14.13 20.68
C SER A 299 11.36 -14.21 20.64
N ARG A 300 10.80 -15.15 21.36
CA ARG A 300 9.35 -15.26 21.56
C ARG A 300 8.80 -13.94 22.09
N ILE A 301 7.75 -13.44 21.46
CA ILE A 301 6.94 -12.35 21.96
C ILE A 301 5.79 -12.97 22.74
N PHE A 302 5.75 -12.72 24.05
CA PHE A 302 4.66 -13.21 24.90
C PHE A 302 3.43 -12.35 24.68
N MET A 303 2.47 -12.88 23.93
CA MET A 303 1.22 -12.19 23.66
C MET A 303 0.27 -12.32 24.85
N ILE A 304 -0.40 -11.22 25.18
CA ILE A 304 -1.60 -11.16 26.01
C ILE A 304 -2.70 -10.61 25.11
N ASP A 305 -3.74 -11.39 24.93
CA ASP A 305 -4.91 -10.98 24.14
C ASP A 305 -6.22 -11.32 24.86
N GLU A 306 -7.32 -11.23 24.14
CA GLU A 306 -8.67 -11.49 24.65
C GLU A 306 -8.86 -12.93 25.17
N ASN A 307 -8.08 -13.90 24.69
CA ASN A 307 -8.16 -15.31 25.14
C ASN A 307 -7.48 -15.54 26.49
N ASP A 308 -6.69 -14.59 26.94
CA ASP A 308 -5.90 -14.65 28.17
C ASP A 308 -6.59 -14.02 29.37
N ILE A 309 -7.77 -13.44 29.18
CA ILE A 309 -8.62 -12.87 30.24
C ILE A 309 -9.91 -13.68 30.38
N SER A 310 -10.55 -13.59 31.56
CA SER A 310 -11.80 -14.30 31.81
C SER A 310 -12.93 -13.78 30.92
N ALA A 311 -13.92 -14.64 30.62
CA ALA A 311 -15.08 -14.26 29.79
C ALA A 311 -15.78 -13.00 30.33
N ASP A 312 -15.99 -12.90 31.62
CA ASP A 312 -16.60 -11.71 32.24
C ASP A 312 -15.73 -10.45 32.14
N ALA A 313 -14.38 -10.58 32.12
CA ALA A 313 -13.48 -9.47 31.93
C ALA A 313 -13.46 -9.04 30.45
N PHE A 314 -13.65 -9.98 29.54
CA PHE A 314 -13.78 -9.73 28.11
C PHE A 314 -15.12 -9.04 27.80
N GLU A 315 -16.24 -9.51 28.35
CA GLU A 315 -17.55 -8.89 28.22
C GLU A 315 -17.56 -7.41 28.67
N GLU A 316 -16.84 -7.09 29.75
CA GLU A 316 -16.66 -5.70 30.21
C GLU A 316 -15.96 -4.81 29.17
N ILE A 317 -15.07 -5.38 28.34
CA ILE A 317 -14.39 -4.66 27.25
C ILE A 317 -15.25 -4.62 25.99
N GLU A 318 -15.96 -5.67 25.68
CA GLU A 318 -16.77 -5.82 24.45
C GLU A 318 -17.98 -4.89 24.43
N THR A 319 -18.50 -4.54 25.60
CA THR A 319 -19.65 -3.62 25.75
C THR A 319 -19.29 -2.13 25.57
N LEU A 320 -18.18 -1.80 24.88
CA LEU A 320 -17.75 -0.41 24.67
C LEU A 320 -18.61 0.33 23.63
N GLY A 321 -19.88 0.59 23.99
CA GLY A 321 -20.79 1.40 23.19
C GLY A 321 -21.37 0.68 21.99
N LYS A 322 -22.34 1.30 21.35
CA LYS A 322 -23.00 0.77 20.15
C LYS A 322 -22.38 1.34 18.88
N ARG A 323 -21.98 0.48 17.96
CA ARG A 323 -21.44 0.84 16.67
C ARG A 323 -22.35 0.32 15.56
N LEU A 324 -22.56 1.14 14.55
CA LEU A 324 -23.17 0.76 13.28
C LEU A 324 -22.15 1.04 12.17
N ILE A 325 -21.70 0.00 11.49
CA ILE A 325 -20.66 0.11 10.46
C ILE A 325 -21.28 -0.27 9.13
N PHE A 326 -21.46 0.70 8.25
CA PHE A 326 -22.09 0.53 6.94
C PHE A 326 -21.03 0.53 5.83
N PRO A 327 -20.65 -0.63 5.29
CA PRO A 327 -19.90 -0.71 4.04
C PRO A 327 -20.84 -0.42 2.89
N LEU A 328 -20.52 0.60 2.07
CA LEU A 328 -21.45 1.14 1.08
C LEU A 328 -20.91 0.97 -0.34
N ASP A 329 -21.80 0.71 -1.27
CA ASP A 329 -21.51 0.74 -2.71
C ASP A 329 -21.53 2.19 -3.23
N LEU A 330 -20.58 2.97 -2.74
CA LEU A 330 -20.50 4.39 -3.06
C LEU A 330 -19.04 4.84 -3.20
N THR A 331 -18.72 5.47 -4.31
CA THR A 331 -17.38 6.01 -4.58
C THR A 331 -17.34 7.54 -4.54
N ASP A 332 -18.46 8.20 -4.31
CA ASP A 332 -18.59 9.65 -4.35
C ASP A 332 -19.36 10.17 -3.12
N LEU A 333 -19.12 11.41 -2.74
CA LEU A 333 -19.88 12.11 -1.68
C LEU A 333 -21.29 12.52 -2.10
N LYS A 334 -21.70 12.29 -3.33
CA LYS A 334 -23.00 12.69 -3.88
C LYS A 334 -23.99 11.54 -3.80
N ILE A 335 -25.14 11.81 -3.20
CA ILE A 335 -26.26 10.89 -3.16
C ILE A 335 -27.47 11.50 -3.88
N ARG A 336 -28.30 10.65 -4.47
CA ARG A 336 -29.54 11.08 -5.13
C ARG A 336 -30.72 10.83 -4.22
N ILE A 337 -31.43 11.91 -3.85
CA ILE A 337 -32.65 11.82 -3.08
C ILE A 337 -33.77 12.44 -3.93
N GLY A 338 -34.66 11.60 -4.49
CA GLY A 338 -35.58 12.00 -5.54
C GLY A 338 -34.86 12.58 -6.75
N ASP A 339 -35.26 13.75 -7.22
CA ASP A 339 -34.63 14.45 -8.34
C ASP A 339 -33.41 15.31 -7.95
N LYS A 340 -33.13 15.40 -6.65
CA LYS A 340 -32.05 16.26 -6.13
C LYS A 340 -30.76 15.48 -5.82
N CYS A 341 -29.65 16.04 -6.28
CA CYS A 341 -28.31 15.56 -5.90
C CYS A 341 -27.87 16.29 -4.62
N LYS A 342 -27.78 15.57 -3.50
CA LYS A 342 -27.34 16.08 -2.20
C LYS A 342 -25.95 15.56 -1.84
N SER A 343 -25.27 16.23 -0.91
CA SER A 343 -24.07 15.70 -0.28
C SER A 343 -24.46 14.71 0.81
N ILE A 344 -23.85 13.52 0.85
CA ILE A 344 -24.03 12.56 1.96
C ILE A 344 -23.64 13.21 3.30
N VAL A 345 -22.50 13.93 3.34
CA VAL A 345 -22.05 14.61 4.55
C VAL A 345 -23.07 15.66 5.01
N GLY A 346 -23.63 16.43 4.08
CA GLY A 346 -24.67 17.40 4.40
C GLY A 346 -25.94 16.73 4.94
N THR A 347 -26.35 15.63 4.34
CA THR A 347 -27.53 14.87 4.81
C THR A 347 -27.32 14.32 6.22
N LEU A 348 -26.11 13.83 6.52
CA LEU A 348 -25.78 13.33 7.86
C LEU A 348 -25.66 14.47 8.88
N ILE A 349 -25.16 15.65 8.48
CA ILE A 349 -25.11 16.85 9.32
C ILE A 349 -26.51 17.31 9.68
N ASP A 350 -27.44 17.28 8.73
CA ASP A 350 -28.87 17.68 8.98
C ASP A 350 -29.50 16.83 10.09
N HIS A 351 -29.03 15.60 10.30
CA HIS A 351 -29.55 14.69 11.32
C HIS A 351 -28.81 14.73 12.65
N HIS A 352 -27.46 14.89 12.61
CA HIS A 352 -26.59 14.70 13.78
C HIS A 352 -25.70 15.89 14.09
N GLY A 353 -25.74 16.93 13.30
CA GLY A 353 -25.01 18.19 13.49
C GLY A 353 -23.53 18.14 13.12
N LYS A 354 -22.79 17.10 13.50
CA LYS A 354 -21.34 16.99 13.29
C LYS A 354 -20.95 15.69 12.63
N VAL A 355 -20.02 15.78 11.67
CA VAL A 355 -19.47 14.64 10.94
C VAL A 355 -17.94 14.71 10.89
N LEU A 356 -17.27 13.61 11.26
CA LEU A 356 -15.85 13.40 11.03
C LEU A 356 -15.66 12.76 9.63
N VAL A 357 -14.82 13.35 8.80
CA VAL A 357 -14.54 12.85 7.43
C VAL A 357 -13.08 12.47 7.32
N LEU A 358 -12.80 11.18 7.13
CA LEU A 358 -11.46 10.67 6.94
C LEU A 358 -11.16 10.50 5.45
N THR A 359 -9.99 10.96 5.02
CA THR A 359 -9.48 10.80 3.65
C THR A 359 -8.08 10.22 3.65
N ASN A 360 -7.68 9.59 2.56
CA ASN A 360 -6.36 8.99 2.41
C ASN A 360 -5.30 9.93 1.83
N SER A 361 -5.65 11.17 1.48
CA SER A 361 -4.71 12.17 0.97
C SER A 361 -5.11 13.60 1.33
N THR A 362 -4.13 14.49 1.42
CA THR A 362 -4.36 15.94 1.59
C THR A 362 -5.04 16.54 0.37
N PHE A 363 -4.73 16.05 -0.83
CA PHE A 363 -5.36 16.50 -2.06
C PHE A 363 -6.88 16.21 -2.06
N ASP A 364 -7.27 14.99 -1.70
CA ASP A 364 -8.69 14.63 -1.57
C ASP A 364 -9.38 15.46 -0.48
N ALA A 365 -8.71 15.65 0.66
CA ALA A 365 -9.26 16.45 1.76
C ALA A 365 -9.57 17.89 1.33
N ILE A 366 -8.64 18.55 0.63
CA ILE A 366 -8.84 19.92 0.10
C ILE A 366 -9.97 19.94 -0.95
N SER A 367 -10.02 18.94 -1.83
CA SER A 367 -11.07 18.85 -2.85
C SER A 367 -12.45 18.66 -2.22
N ILE A 368 -12.55 17.80 -1.20
CA ILE A 368 -13.77 17.58 -0.43
C ILE A 368 -14.17 18.83 0.34
N GLN A 369 -13.20 19.51 0.97
CA GLN A 369 -13.47 20.77 1.67
C GLN A 369 -14.11 21.81 0.73
N LYS A 370 -13.49 22.04 -0.45
CA LYS A 370 -14.03 22.96 -1.46
C LYS A 370 -15.45 22.57 -1.89
N TYR A 371 -15.70 21.29 -2.11
CA TYR A 371 -17.02 20.77 -2.46
C TYR A 371 -18.03 21.04 -1.36
N LEU A 372 -17.75 20.73 -0.11
CA LEU A 372 -18.67 20.93 1.03
C LEU A 372 -18.95 22.40 1.28
N ILE A 373 -17.92 23.27 1.20
CA ILE A 373 -18.10 24.74 1.28
C ILE A 373 -19.04 25.23 0.17
N SER A 374 -18.92 24.71 -1.06
CA SER A 374 -19.81 25.07 -2.17
C SER A 374 -21.27 24.66 -1.94
N LYS A 375 -21.51 23.74 -0.99
CA LYS A 375 -22.85 23.32 -0.53
C LYS A 375 -23.33 24.05 0.73
N GLY A 376 -22.58 25.06 1.19
CA GLY A 376 -22.93 25.84 2.39
C GLY A 376 -22.62 25.13 3.72
N ILE A 377 -21.81 24.06 3.70
CA ILE A 377 -21.46 23.29 4.87
C ILE A 377 -20.22 23.88 5.53
N THR A 378 -20.29 24.16 6.83
CA THR A 378 -19.13 24.57 7.63
C THR A 378 -18.12 23.45 7.71
N THR A 379 -16.87 23.72 7.38
CA THR A 379 -15.79 22.70 7.37
C THR A 379 -14.55 23.22 8.06
N ILE A 380 -13.87 22.30 8.77
CA ILE A 380 -12.52 22.50 9.28
C ILE A 380 -11.62 21.46 8.62
N LEU A 381 -10.51 21.89 8.03
CA LEU A 381 -9.46 20.98 7.58
C LEU A 381 -8.47 20.79 8.74
N TYR A 382 -8.33 19.55 9.21
CA TYR A 382 -7.46 19.22 10.32
C TYR A 382 -5.98 19.39 9.93
N SER A 383 -5.28 20.24 10.62
CA SER A 383 -3.82 20.47 10.49
C SER A 383 -3.07 20.24 11.81
N ASN A 384 -3.69 20.54 12.93
CA ASN A 384 -3.11 20.45 14.28
C ASN A 384 -4.18 20.06 15.33
N PRO A 385 -3.78 19.70 16.56
CA PRO A 385 -4.72 19.32 17.62
C PRO A 385 -5.76 20.37 17.98
N ASP A 386 -5.42 21.67 17.84
CA ASP A 386 -6.33 22.76 18.16
C ASP A 386 -7.55 22.77 17.23
N ASP A 387 -7.40 22.34 15.97
CA ASP A 387 -8.50 22.19 15.03
C ASP A 387 -9.55 21.17 15.52
N GLY A 388 -9.07 20.03 16.04
CA GLY A 388 -9.93 19.01 16.64
C GLY A 388 -10.64 19.53 17.89
N HIS A 389 -9.93 20.22 18.74
CA HIS A 389 -10.51 20.85 19.95
C HIS A 389 -11.53 21.91 19.59
N HIS A 390 -11.23 22.75 18.61
CA HIS A 390 -12.15 23.77 18.09
C HIS A 390 -13.43 23.13 17.52
N PHE A 391 -13.28 22.08 16.72
CA PHE A 391 -14.43 21.32 16.20
C PHE A 391 -15.27 20.72 17.33
N ALA A 392 -14.64 20.14 18.33
CA ALA A 392 -15.32 19.49 19.43
C ALA A 392 -16.18 20.48 20.23
N HIS A 393 -15.66 21.66 20.56
CA HIS A 393 -16.23 22.59 21.53
C HIS A 393 -16.90 23.83 20.93
N ASN A 394 -16.41 24.30 19.77
CA ASN A 394 -16.82 25.60 19.23
C ASN A 394 -17.70 25.48 17.98
N VAL A 395 -17.71 24.36 17.29
CA VAL A 395 -18.55 24.13 16.13
C VAL A 395 -19.85 23.46 16.55
N GLY A 396 -20.98 24.10 16.27
CA GLY A 396 -22.31 23.53 16.56
C GLY A 396 -22.74 22.50 15.52
N SER A 397 -22.46 22.78 14.24
CA SER A 397 -22.82 21.92 13.11
C SER A 397 -21.80 22.07 12.00
N GLY A 398 -21.31 20.96 11.41
CA GLY A 398 -20.33 20.98 10.33
C GLY A 398 -19.49 19.71 10.23
N ALA A 399 -18.47 19.74 9.39
CA ALA A 399 -17.55 18.63 9.14
C ALA A 399 -16.11 18.94 9.52
N LEU A 400 -15.45 18.01 10.20
CA LEU A 400 -13.99 17.99 10.37
C LEU A 400 -13.39 17.04 9.34
N ILE A 401 -12.53 17.53 8.46
CA ILE A 401 -11.91 16.76 7.39
C ILE A 401 -10.46 16.46 7.77
N CYS A 402 -10.13 15.18 7.88
CA CYS A 402 -8.84 14.71 8.39
C CYS A 402 -8.09 13.91 7.31
N PRO A 403 -7.06 14.50 6.66
CA PRO A 403 -6.23 13.79 5.70
C PRO A 403 -5.25 12.85 6.41
N ASN A 404 -5.19 11.59 5.99
CA ASN A 404 -4.27 10.56 6.51
C ASN A 404 -4.23 10.43 8.05
N ARG A 405 -5.29 10.83 8.75
CA ARG A 405 -5.36 10.84 10.20
C ARG A 405 -6.33 9.78 10.73
N TYR A 406 -5.93 8.53 10.58
CA TYR A 406 -6.66 7.40 11.16
C TYR A 406 -6.38 7.20 12.65
N LEU A 407 -5.49 8.03 13.26
CA LEU A 407 -5.04 7.95 14.64
C LEU A 407 -5.06 9.30 15.37
N GLY A 408 -5.19 9.25 16.69
CA GLY A 408 -4.98 10.41 17.56
C GLY A 408 -6.11 11.44 17.60
N LEU A 409 -7.31 11.05 17.17
CA LEU A 409 -8.53 11.86 17.26
C LEU A 409 -9.58 11.08 18.05
N ASP A 410 -10.13 11.66 19.09
CA ASP A 410 -11.17 11.08 19.90
C ASP A 410 -12.30 12.07 20.13
N PHE A 411 -13.52 11.66 19.77
CA PHE A 411 -14.74 12.47 19.90
C PHE A 411 -15.82 11.70 20.65
N PRO A 412 -15.65 11.42 21.94
CA PRO A 412 -16.58 10.60 22.71
C PRO A 412 -17.93 11.29 22.95
N GLY A 413 -18.95 10.50 23.17
CA GLY A 413 -20.26 10.93 23.55
C GLY A 413 -20.97 11.75 22.49
N LYS A 414 -21.49 12.89 22.87
CA LYS A 414 -22.24 13.79 21.97
C LYS A 414 -21.34 14.70 21.11
N THR A 415 -20.02 14.59 21.21
CA THR A 415 -19.09 15.48 20.52
C THR A 415 -19.13 15.27 19.01
N CYS A 416 -19.05 14.02 18.55
CA CYS A 416 -19.28 13.62 17.17
C CYS A 416 -19.71 12.15 17.15
N ARG A 417 -20.83 11.84 16.51
CA ARG A 417 -21.38 10.48 16.45
C ARG A 417 -21.27 9.82 15.09
N ILE A 418 -20.83 10.58 14.07
CA ILE A 418 -20.75 10.10 12.70
C ILE A 418 -19.35 10.25 12.16
N GLU A 419 -18.86 9.14 11.59
CA GLU A 419 -17.62 9.09 10.85
C GLU A 419 -17.87 8.62 9.42
N VAL A 420 -17.35 9.37 8.46
CA VAL A 420 -17.39 9.04 7.03
C VAL A 420 -15.97 8.74 6.57
N ILE A 421 -15.71 7.52 6.20
CA ILE A 421 -14.44 7.07 5.60
C ILE A 421 -14.63 7.12 4.09
N VAL A 422 -14.07 8.14 3.45
CA VAL A 422 -14.28 8.40 2.02
C VAL A 422 -13.56 7.37 1.15
N ARG A 423 -12.38 6.94 1.58
CA ARG A 423 -11.59 5.89 0.92
C ARG A 423 -10.87 5.04 1.95
N LEU A 424 -10.71 3.76 1.66
CA LEU A 424 -9.87 2.89 2.45
C LEU A 424 -8.44 3.41 2.47
N PRO A 425 -7.71 3.20 3.57
CA PRO A 425 -6.28 3.45 3.58
C PRO A 425 -5.62 2.79 2.37
N SER A 426 -4.73 3.51 1.71
CA SER A 426 -4.01 3.02 0.53
C SER A 426 -2.57 2.63 0.89
N VAL A 427 -1.88 2.10 -0.09
CA VAL A 427 -0.42 1.98 -0.11
C VAL A 427 0.22 3.33 0.22
N TRP A 428 1.18 3.36 1.11
CA TRP A 428 1.77 4.61 1.58
C TRP A 428 3.28 4.75 1.35
N ASP A 429 3.95 3.70 0.87
CA ASP A 429 5.35 3.79 0.49
C ASP A 429 5.67 2.94 -0.77
N SER A 430 6.85 3.15 -1.33
CA SER A 430 7.31 2.47 -2.53
C SER A 430 7.47 0.96 -2.34
N VAL A 431 7.74 0.50 -1.11
CA VAL A 431 7.86 -0.94 -0.79
C VAL A 431 6.50 -1.63 -0.87
N ASP A 432 5.45 -1.01 -0.31
CA ASP A 432 4.09 -1.55 -0.41
C ASP A 432 3.62 -1.59 -1.87
N ALA A 433 3.90 -0.52 -2.63
CA ALA A 433 3.60 -0.46 -4.05
C ALA A 433 4.33 -1.57 -4.82
N PHE A 434 5.60 -1.82 -4.53
CA PHE A 434 6.40 -2.89 -5.11
C PHE A 434 5.86 -4.28 -4.76
N GLN A 435 5.52 -4.52 -3.50
CA GLN A 435 4.96 -5.80 -3.05
C GLN A 435 3.64 -6.11 -3.76
N LEU A 436 2.76 -5.12 -3.92
CA LEU A 436 1.46 -5.30 -4.58
C LEU A 436 1.60 -5.45 -6.10
N SER A 437 2.34 -4.55 -6.75
CA SER A 437 2.34 -4.43 -8.21
C SER A 437 3.34 -5.35 -8.89
N ILE A 438 4.47 -5.66 -8.26
CA ILE A 438 5.55 -6.44 -8.84
C ILE A 438 5.61 -7.84 -8.23
N LEU A 439 5.63 -7.97 -6.90
CA LEU A 439 5.68 -9.29 -6.27
C LEU A 439 4.30 -9.97 -6.21
N ASN A 440 3.23 -9.24 -6.49
CA ASN A 440 1.85 -9.71 -6.34
C ASN A 440 1.61 -10.37 -4.95
N ASN A 441 2.19 -9.76 -3.91
CA ASN A 441 2.14 -10.20 -2.53
C ASN A 441 1.35 -9.18 -1.70
N SER A 442 0.04 -9.39 -1.60
CA SER A 442 -0.86 -8.48 -0.88
C SER A 442 -0.89 -8.71 0.63
N TYR A 443 -0.41 -9.86 1.12
CA TYR A 443 -0.61 -10.34 2.49
C TYR A 443 -0.33 -9.29 3.58
N TYR A 444 0.86 -8.71 3.61
CA TYR A 444 1.22 -7.72 4.64
C TYR A 444 0.56 -6.36 4.42
N VAL A 445 0.42 -5.96 3.16
CA VAL A 445 -0.19 -4.67 2.82
C VAL A 445 -1.66 -4.67 3.19
N GLU A 446 -2.39 -5.74 2.90
CA GLU A 446 -3.80 -5.89 3.26
C GLU A 446 -4.01 -5.93 4.77
N GLN A 447 -3.15 -6.61 5.51
CA GLN A 447 -3.20 -6.60 6.98
C GLN A 447 -3.02 -5.18 7.54
N ARG A 448 -2.09 -4.39 6.98
CA ARG A 448 -1.90 -2.98 7.39
C ARG A 448 -3.11 -2.11 7.05
N ILE A 449 -3.69 -2.29 5.87
CA ILE A 449 -4.92 -1.58 5.47
C ILE A 449 -6.06 -1.93 6.44
N ALA A 450 -6.24 -3.21 6.75
CA ALA A 450 -7.24 -3.66 7.72
C ALA A 450 -7.00 -3.04 9.11
N ASN A 451 -5.77 -3.10 9.61
CA ASN A 451 -5.41 -2.53 10.91
C ASN A 451 -5.73 -1.03 10.99
N ARG A 452 -5.44 -0.26 9.94
CA ARG A 452 -5.79 1.17 9.90
C ARG A 452 -7.30 1.41 9.86
N LEU A 453 -8.03 0.60 9.10
CA LEU A 453 -9.49 0.69 9.10
C LEU A 453 -10.05 0.37 10.49
N ILE A 454 -9.59 -0.69 11.15
CA ILE A 454 -9.97 -1.06 12.52
C ILE A 454 -9.70 0.09 13.49
N GLN A 455 -8.56 0.75 13.36
CA GLN A 455 -8.19 1.88 14.22
C GLN A 455 -9.04 3.12 13.98
N SER A 456 -9.53 3.34 12.75
CA SER A 456 -10.45 4.42 12.45
C SER A 456 -11.84 4.17 13.06
N LEU A 457 -12.30 2.91 13.04
CA LEU A 457 -13.60 2.48 13.56
C LEU A 457 -13.67 2.51 15.11
N GLY A 458 -13.37 3.62 15.72
CA GLY A 458 -13.38 3.79 17.17
C GLY A 458 -13.13 5.22 17.59
N ARG A 459 -13.21 6.18 16.64
CA ARG A 459 -12.93 7.58 16.94
C ARG A 459 -14.14 8.30 17.57
N CYS A 460 -15.33 7.88 17.21
CA CYS A 460 -16.58 8.47 17.68
C CYS A 460 -17.24 7.68 18.82
N ASN A 461 -16.63 6.56 19.27
CA ASN A 461 -17.12 5.81 20.42
C ASN A 461 -15.97 5.30 21.28
N ARG A 462 -15.98 5.67 22.57
CA ARG A 462 -14.94 5.38 23.56
C ARG A 462 -15.50 4.89 24.89
N LEU A 463 -16.76 5.22 25.16
CA LEU A 463 -17.43 4.88 26.42
C LEU A 463 -18.53 3.84 26.17
N VAL A 464 -18.86 3.07 27.19
CA VAL A 464 -19.95 2.07 27.13
C VAL A 464 -21.29 2.69 26.69
N THR A 465 -21.51 3.97 27.01
CA THR A 465 -22.71 4.72 26.67
C THR A 465 -22.67 5.41 25.32
N ASP A 466 -21.54 5.31 24.59
CA ASP A 466 -21.40 5.96 23.29
C ASP A 466 -22.14 5.18 22.22
N GLU A 467 -22.68 5.93 21.26
CA GLU A 467 -23.29 5.40 20.04
C GLU A 467 -22.68 6.12 18.85
N ALA A 468 -22.22 5.38 17.84
CA ALA A 468 -21.60 5.96 16.65
C ALA A 468 -21.95 5.20 15.37
N GLU A 469 -22.05 5.95 14.28
CA GLU A 469 -22.25 5.43 12.93
C GLU A 469 -21.02 5.68 12.08
N TYR A 470 -20.63 4.66 11.34
CA TYR A 470 -19.47 4.65 10.44
C TYR A 470 -19.93 4.33 9.03
N TYR A 471 -19.69 5.24 8.10
CA TYR A 471 -20.05 5.11 6.68
C TYR A 471 -18.78 4.95 5.85
N ILE A 472 -18.54 3.76 5.31
CA ILE A 472 -17.38 3.47 4.47
C ILE A 472 -17.79 3.59 3.00
N LEU A 473 -17.36 4.67 2.33
CA LEU A 473 -17.80 5.00 0.96
C LEU A 473 -16.95 4.35 -0.14
N ASP A 474 -16.06 3.44 0.20
CA ASP A 474 -15.19 2.80 -0.77
C ASP A 474 -15.75 1.45 -1.20
N SER A 475 -16.23 1.35 -2.45
CA SER A 475 -16.82 0.12 -2.99
C SER A 475 -15.89 -1.10 -2.93
N ARG A 476 -14.56 -0.88 -2.85
CA ARG A 476 -13.59 -1.95 -2.65
C ARG A 476 -13.81 -2.74 -1.36
N ILE A 477 -14.44 -2.14 -0.34
CA ILE A 477 -14.79 -2.88 0.88
C ILE A 477 -15.80 -4.00 0.58
N LEU A 478 -16.76 -3.75 -0.30
CA LEU A 478 -17.78 -4.73 -0.67
C LEU A 478 -17.19 -5.90 -1.45
N SER A 479 -16.30 -5.64 -2.39
CA SER A 479 -15.59 -6.70 -3.11
C SER A 479 -14.73 -7.54 -2.18
N ARG A 480 -14.13 -6.94 -1.17
CA ARG A 480 -13.35 -7.62 -0.12
C ARG A 480 -14.24 -8.43 0.83
N ILE A 481 -15.43 -7.91 1.18
CA ILE A 481 -16.43 -8.65 1.96
C ILE A 481 -16.96 -9.85 1.17
N ALA A 482 -17.23 -9.68 -0.12
CA ALA A 482 -17.87 -10.70 -0.94
C ALA A 482 -16.93 -11.79 -1.45
N GLY A 483 -15.61 -11.55 -1.51
CA GLY A 483 -14.70 -12.42 -2.26
C GLY A 483 -13.39 -12.80 -1.61
N GLU A 484 -12.99 -12.12 -0.56
CA GLU A 484 -11.69 -12.37 0.08
C GLU A 484 -11.87 -12.69 1.57
N GLU A 485 -12.17 -13.92 1.90
CA GLU A 485 -12.13 -14.46 3.26
C GLU A 485 -10.82 -14.09 3.99
N GLN A 486 -9.72 -13.89 3.24
CA GLN A 486 -8.41 -13.51 3.78
C GLN A 486 -8.37 -12.12 4.39
N TYR A 487 -8.95 -11.10 3.75
CA TYR A 487 -8.93 -9.72 4.27
C TYR A 487 -9.73 -9.60 5.55
N LEU A 488 -10.88 -10.23 5.61
CA LEU A 488 -11.80 -10.15 6.75
C LEU A 488 -11.28 -10.88 7.99
N ARG A 489 -10.36 -11.84 7.85
CA ARG A 489 -9.74 -12.53 9.00
C ARG A 489 -8.85 -11.61 9.85
N TYR A 490 -8.39 -10.47 9.31
CA TYR A 490 -7.61 -9.50 10.07
C TYR A 490 -8.49 -8.67 11.03
N PHE A 491 -9.80 -8.73 10.88
CA PHE A 491 -10.73 -8.03 11.77
C PHE A 491 -10.97 -8.83 13.06
N PRO A 492 -10.97 -8.15 14.22
CA PRO A 492 -11.49 -8.75 15.44
C PRO A 492 -12.91 -9.28 15.24
N ARG A 493 -13.26 -10.36 15.93
CA ARG A 493 -14.53 -11.07 15.80
C ARG A 493 -15.75 -10.14 15.85
N ASN A 494 -15.80 -9.25 16.83
CA ASN A 494 -16.90 -8.30 17.01
C ASN A 494 -16.97 -7.25 15.86
N LEU A 495 -15.85 -6.68 15.44
CA LEU A 495 -15.83 -5.74 14.31
C LEU A 495 -16.22 -6.39 12.99
N TYR A 496 -15.80 -7.63 12.77
CA TYR A 496 -16.27 -8.41 11.63
C TYR A 496 -17.78 -8.57 11.66
N ALA A 497 -18.34 -9.00 12.82
CA ALA A 497 -19.78 -9.18 12.97
C ALA A 497 -20.55 -7.87 12.76
N GLU A 498 -20.06 -6.74 13.30
CA GLU A 498 -20.66 -5.41 13.11
C GLU A 498 -20.61 -4.96 11.63
N LEU A 499 -19.51 -5.24 10.92
CA LEU A 499 -19.35 -4.92 9.49
C LEU A 499 -20.34 -5.73 8.63
N MET A 500 -20.44 -7.06 8.89
CA MET A 500 -21.37 -7.94 8.18
C MET A 500 -22.82 -7.60 8.49
N CYS A 501 -23.12 -7.30 9.74
CA CYS A 501 -24.44 -6.85 10.16
C CYS A 501 -24.84 -5.55 9.42
N GLY A 502 -23.94 -4.56 9.36
CA GLY A 502 -24.20 -3.32 8.62
C GLY A 502 -24.38 -3.51 7.12
N TYR A 503 -23.67 -4.47 6.52
CA TYR A 503 -23.87 -4.86 5.12
C TYR A 503 -25.29 -5.42 4.89
N ILE A 504 -25.76 -6.30 5.76
CA ILE A 504 -27.11 -6.88 5.69
C ILE A 504 -28.19 -5.80 5.94
N LEU A 505 -28.03 -4.99 6.97
CA LEU A 505 -28.97 -3.94 7.34
C LEU A 505 -29.09 -2.83 6.28
N SER A 506 -28.02 -2.61 5.52
CA SER A 506 -28.00 -1.70 4.37
C SER A 506 -28.46 -2.35 3.05
N GLU A 507 -28.98 -3.57 3.09
CA GLU A 507 -29.41 -4.32 1.90
C GLU A 507 -28.31 -4.41 0.83
N GLY A 508 -27.09 -4.79 1.25
CA GLY A 508 -25.95 -4.95 0.35
C GLY A 508 -25.18 -3.66 0.08
N GLY A 509 -25.20 -2.69 0.99
CA GLY A 509 -24.44 -1.44 0.86
C GLY A 509 -25.24 -0.27 0.31
N ASN A 510 -26.57 -0.34 0.34
CA ASN A 510 -27.43 0.76 -0.08
C ASN A 510 -27.40 1.92 0.92
N ILE A 511 -26.95 3.08 0.47
CA ILE A 511 -26.77 4.28 1.30
C ILE A 511 -28.07 4.78 1.95
N MET A 512 -29.19 4.75 1.24
CA MET A 512 -30.46 5.26 1.77
C MET A 512 -30.97 4.37 2.90
N LYS A 513 -30.81 3.05 2.77
CA LYS A 513 -31.14 2.09 3.81
C LYS A 513 -30.24 2.23 5.02
N ALA A 514 -28.94 2.46 4.80
CA ALA A 514 -27.98 2.71 5.88
C ALA A 514 -28.37 3.96 6.69
N ILE A 515 -28.67 5.08 6.03
CA ILE A 515 -29.08 6.33 6.69
C ILE A 515 -30.42 6.12 7.43
N GLU A 516 -31.41 5.49 6.80
CA GLU A 516 -32.72 5.22 7.41
C GLU A 516 -32.56 4.36 8.67
N TYR A 517 -31.71 3.34 8.61
CA TYR A 517 -31.46 2.46 9.75
C TYR A 517 -30.72 3.19 10.88
N GLY A 518 -29.67 3.95 10.54
CA GLY A 518 -28.90 4.74 11.49
C GLY A 518 -29.78 5.70 12.28
N GLN A 519 -30.62 6.44 11.59
CA GLN A 519 -31.61 7.35 12.23
C GLN A 519 -32.52 6.64 13.22
N LYS A 520 -33.10 5.50 12.86
CA LYS A 520 -33.96 4.70 13.75
C LYS A 520 -33.19 4.19 14.97
N SER A 521 -31.93 3.77 14.78
CA SER A 521 -31.10 3.19 15.84
C SER A 521 -30.74 4.18 16.94
N PHE A 522 -30.52 5.47 16.63
CA PHE A 522 -30.23 6.51 17.62
C PHE A 522 -31.40 6.88 18.54
N PHE A 523 -32.62 6.43 18.25
CA PHE A 523 -33.77 6.62 19.12
C PHE A 523 -33.92 5.52 20.18
N GLY A 524 -32.89 4.68 20.41
CA GLY A 524 -32.89 3.66 21.45
C GLY A 524 -33.80 2.47 21.16
N ILE A 525 -34.15 2.22 19.91
CA ILE A 525 -34.98 1.09 19.52
C ILE A 525 -34.12 -0.18 19.55
N GLU A 526 -34.52 -1.15 20.41
CA GLU A 526 -33.97 -2.51 20.34
C GLU A 526 -34.39 -3.15 19.01
N ASP A 527 -33.41 -3.68 18.27
CA ASP A 527 -33.68 -4.40 17.04
C ASP A 527 -33.24 -5.87 17.17
N PRO A 528 -34.19 -6.79 17.45
CA PRO A 528 -33.88 -8.23 17.57
C PRO A 528 -33.25 -8.84 16.31
N LYS A 529 -33.50 -8.25 15.14
CA LYS A 529 -32.86 -8.71 13.89
C LYS A 529 -31.37 -8.42 13.89
N ARG A 530 -30.99 -7.21 14.34
CA ARG A 530 -29.58 -6.83 14.48
C ARG A 530 -28.84 -7.82 15.39
N ASP A 531 -29.40 -8.13 16.55
CA ASP A 531 -28.78 -9.01 17.53
C ASP A 531 -28.66 -10.44 16.99
N SER A 532 -29.65 -10.90 16.22
CA SER A 532 -29.59 -12.19 15.52
C SER A 532 -28.46 -12.21 14.47
N PHE A 533 -28.36 -11.18 13.63
CA PHE A 533 -27.31 -11.07 12.61
C PHE A 533 -25.91 -10.95 13.23
N LEU A 534 -25.76 -10.20 14.31
CA LEU A 534 -24.47 -10.10 15.03
C LEU A 534 -24.04 -11.48 15.55
N LYS A 535 -24.96 -12.24 16.13
CA LYS A 535 -24.67 -13.61 16.62
C LYS A 535 -24.27 -14.54 15.48
N GLU A 536 -25.04 -14.59 14.42
CA GLU A 536 -24.79 -15.42 13.25
C GLU A 536 -23.42 -15.11 12.63
N ALA A 537 -23.10 -13.82 12.40
CA ALA A 537 -21.81 -13.38 11.87
C ALA A 537 -20.65 -13.68 12.84
N THR A 538 -20.89 -13.65 14.14
CA THR A 538 -19.93 -14.02 15.17
C THR A 538 -19.60 -15.51 15.12
N ASP A 539 -20.61 -16.36 14.90
CA ASP A 539 -20.45 -17.81 14.79
C ASP A 539 -19.72 -18.18 13.47
N ASP A 540 -20.01 -17.47 12.38
CA ASP A 540 -19.33 -17.63 11.09
C ASP A 540 -17.83 -17.30 11.17
N TRP A 541 -17.45 -16.27 11.94
CA TRP A 541 -16.04 -15.88 12.12
C TRP A 541 -15.20 -16.99 12.77
N THR A 542 -15.78 -17.77 13.70
CA THR A 542 -15.07 -18.85 14.42
C THR A 542 -14.76 -20.07 13.54
N ALA A 543 -15.47 -20.24 12.43
CA ALA A 543 -15.29 -21.37 11.50
C ALA A 543 -14.14 -21.19 10.51
N ARG A 544 -13.37 -20.10 10.58
CA ARG A 544 -12.34 -19.76 9.59
C ARG A 544 -11.03 -20.51 9.82
N GLU A 545 -10.49 -21.06 8.75
CA GLU A 545 -9.19 -21.73 8.75
C GLU A 545 -8.04 -20.73 8.91
N ILE A 546 -7.11 -21.06 9.82
CA ILE A 546 -5.82 -20.35 9.96
C ILE A 546 -4.86 -20.92 8.90
N GLU A 547 -4.12 -20.06 8.23
CA GLU A 547 -3.07 -20.49 7.31
C GLU A 547 -1.95 -21.21 8.08
N GLU A 548 -1.64 -22.46 7.70
CA GLU A 548 -0.59 -23.25 8.35
C GLU A 548 0.85 -22.83 7.97
N PHE A 549 1.00 -22.06 6.90
CA PHE A 549 2.32 -21.66 6.40
C PHE A 549 2.96 -20.60 7.29
N THR A 550 4.17 -20.84 7.76
CA THR A 550 5.01 -19.88 8.48
C THR A 550 6.25 -19.54 7.69
N SER A 551 6.50 -18.26 7.45
CA SER A 551 7.71 -17.80 6.78
C SER A 551 8.94 -17.92 7.71
N LYS A 552 10.14 -17.89 7.12
CA LYS A 552 11.40 -17.86 7.88
C LYS A 552 11.80 -16.43 8.23
N TYR A 553 10.89 -15.70 8.89
CA TYR A 553 11.09 -14.28 9.21
C TYR A 553 12.34 -14.01 10.07
N ASP A 554 12.70 -14.92 10.94
CA ASP A 554 13.90 -14.86 11.76
C ASP A 554 15.19 -14.85 10.90
N LEU A 555 15.24 -15.70 9.89
CA LEU A 555 16.35 -15.74 8.94
C LEU A 555 16.33 -14.54 7.99
N GLU A 556 15.16 -14.05 7.59
CA GLU A 556 15.02 -12.84 6.76
C GLU A 556 15.57 -11.61 7.50
N ILE A 557 15.23 -11.47 8.78
CA ILE A 557 15.77 -10.41 9.65
C ILE A 557 17.28 -10.53 9.78
N GLU A 558 17.80 -11.77 9.99
CA GLU A 558 19.25 -12.01 10.06
C GLU A 558 19.94 -11.69 8.73
N ALA A 559 19.37 -12.07 7.61
CA ALA A 559 19.91 -11.78 6.29
C ALA A 559 20.09 -10.26 6.08
N TRP A 560 19.07 -9.47 6.42
CA TRP A 560 19.16 -8.01 6.37
C TRP A 560 20.17 -7.45 7.37
N GLU A 561 20.25 -8.01 8.59
CA GLU A 561 21.27 -7.63 9.56
C GLU A 561 22.69 -7.80 8.98
N LYS A 562 22.97 -8.95 8.37
CA LYS A 562 24.26 -9.23 7.74
C LYS A 562 24.54 -8.33 6.55
N SER A 563 23.55 -8.07 5.70
CA SER A 563 23.67 -7.16 4.57
C SER A 563 24.04 -5.74 5.02
N LEU A 564 23.31 -5.19 5.99
CA LEU A 564 23.49 -3.81 6.46
C LEU A 564 24.83 -3.57 7.15
N VAL A 565 25.49 -4.61 7.68
CA VAL A 565 26.84 -4.52 8.25
C VAL A 565 27.94 -4.93 7.27
N GLY A 566 27.61 -5.18 6.00
CA GLY A 566 28.58 -5.52 4.96
C GLY A 566 29.03 -6.99 4.92
N SER A 567 28.37 -7.88 5.69
CA SER A 567 28.63 -9.32 5.65
C SER A 567 27.85 -9.99 4.52
N PHE A 568 28.14 -9.58 3.28
CA PHE A 568 27.36 -9.88 2.09
C PHE A 568 27.25 -11.38 1.78
N GLU A 569 28.34 -12.15 1.88
CA GLU A 569 28.34 -13.61 1.64
C GLU A 569 27.35 -14.32 2.58
N LEU A 570 27.38 -14.00 3.88
CA LEU A 570 26.46 -14.60 4.85
C LEU A 570 25.01 -14.20 4.57
N SER A 571 24.80 -12.94 4.24
CA SER A 571 23.46 -12.46 3.82
C SER A 571 22.97 -13.23 2.59
N GLY A 572 23.81 -13.38 1.58
CA GLY A 572 23.51 -14.16 0.38
C GLY A 572 23.12 -15.61 0.68
N GLN A 573 23.87 -16.29 1.56
CA GLN A 573 23.52 -17.67 1.98
C GLN A 573 22.17 -17.75 2.67
N LEU A 574 21.84 -16.80 3.54
CA LEU A 574 20.56 -16.77 4.24
C LEU A 574 19.40 -16.53 3.28
N PHE A 575 19.52 -15.59 2.33
CA PHE A 575 18.49 -15.36 1.31
C PHE A 575 18.31 -16.55 0.35
N ASP A 576 19.39 -17.28 -0.01
CA ASP A 576 19.29 -18.52 -0.78
C ASP A 576 18.49 -19.59 0.00
N PHE A 577 18.76 -19.75 1.29
CA PHE A 577 17.99 -20.67 2.15
C PHE A 577 16.51 -20.29 2.24
N ILE A 578 16.20 -19.00 2.39
CA ILE A 578 14.81 -18.49 2.42
C ILE A 578 14.12 -18.76 1.07
N GLY A 579 14.81 -18.51 -0.05
CA GLY A 579 14.31 -18.81 -1.39
C GLY A 579 13.94 -20.28 -1.55
N LYS A 580 14.80 -21.20 -1.12
CA LYS A 580 14.55 -22.65 -1.11
C LYS A 580 13.35 -23.02 -0.24
N HIS A 581 13.22 -22.43 0.94
CA HIS A 581 12.09 -22.69 1.82
C HIS A 581 10.75 -22.32 1.17
N TYR A 582 10.68 -21.16 0.49
CA TYR A 582 9.49 -20.78 -0.26
C TYR A 582 9.23 -21.73 -1.44
N GLU A 583 10.27 -22.11 -2.18
CA GLU A 583 10.19 -23.05 -3.31
C GLU A 583 9.65 -24.42 -2.89
N GLU A 584 10.12 -24.99 -1.78
CA GLU A 584 9.66 -26.28 -1.24
C GLU A 584 8.21 -26.26 -0.72
N ASN A 585 7.65 -25.08 -0.51
CA ASN A 585 6.29 -24.87 -0.02
C ASN A 585 5.34 -24.27 -1.06
N LEU A 586 5.71 -24.26 -2.34
CA LEU A 586 4.84 -23.81 -3.42
C LEU A 586 3.50 -24.54 -3.37
N GLY A 587 2.41 -23.79 -3.50
CA GLY A 587 1.04 -24.32 -3.46
C GLY A 587 0.49 -24.63 -2.06
N LYS A 588 1.29 -24.49 -0.99
CA LYS A 588 0.83 -24.72 0.40
C LYS A 588 0.32 -23.45 1.11
N SER A 589 0.37 -22.32 0.44
CA SER A 589 -0.05 -21.03 0.99
C SER A 589 -0.87 -20.27 -0.03
N LYS A 590 -1.73 -19.38 0.46
CA LYS A 590 -2.45 -18.39 -0.38
C LYS A 590 -1.54 -17.23 -0.78
N ARG A 591 -0.34 -17.11 -0.18
CA ARG A 591 0.69 -16.12 -0.56
C ARG A 591 1.31 -16.50 -1.90
N ASN A 592 1.76 -15.52 -2.66
CA ASN A 592 2.51 -15.78 -3.89
C ASN A 592 3.94 -16.20 -3.55
N LEU A 593 4.10 -17.48 -3.17
CA LEU A 593 5.41 -18.03 -2.77
C LEU A 593 6.40 -18.09 -3.93
N GLU A 594 5.94 -18.15 -5.18
CA GLU A 594 6.81 -18.11 -6.36
C GLU A 594 7.56 -16.79 -6.45
N SER A 595 6.81 -15.67 -6.41
CA SER A 595 7.44 -14.34 -6.43
C SER A 595 8.31 -14.09 -5.20
N LEU A 596 7.91 -14.58 -4.02
CA LEU A 596 8.72 -14.46 -2.80
C LEU A 596 10.01 -15.28 -2.87
N SER A 597 9.95 -16.51 -3.40
CA SER A 597 11.12 -17.35 -3.65
C SER A 597 12.06 -16.70 -4.65
N ALA A 598 11.54 -16.31 -5.82
CA ALA A 598 12.32 -15.65 -6.87
C ALA A 598 12.98 -14.36 -6.37
N PHE A 599 12.26 -13.57 -5.58
CA PHE A 599 12.80 -12.33 -5.02
C PHE A 599 13.86 -12.59 -3.94
N SER A 600 13.72 -13.64 -3.13
CA SER A 600 14.74 -14.06 -2.18
C SER A 600 16.04 -14.47 -2.89
N TYR A 601 15.94 -15.21 -4.01
CA TYR A 601 17.09 -15.53 -4.85
C TYR A 601 17.72 -14.29 -5.50
N TYR A 602 16.89 -13.30 -5.90
CA TYR A 602 17.39 -12.01 -6.38
C TYR A 602 18.17 -11.26 -5.29
N LEU A 603 17.65 -11.19 -4.06
CA LEU A 603 18.36 -10.57 -2.93
C LEU A 603 19.65 -11.31 -2.59
N SER A 604 19.65 -12.63 -2.68
CA SER A 604 20.85 -13.44 -2.55
C SER A 604 21.90 -13.09 -3.63
N ALA A 605 21.48 -13.03 -4.90
CA ALA A 605 22.33 -12.64 -6.01
C ALA A 605 22.91 -11.23 -5.84
N MET A 606 22.09 -10.26 -5.40
CA MET A 606 22.51 -8.90 -5.09
C MET A 606 23.62 -8.88 -4.03
N ASN A 607 23.45 -9.64 -2.96
CA ASN A 607 24.44 -9.72 -1.89
C ASN A 607 25.76 -10.35 -2.37
N TYR A 608 25.73 -11.44 -3.16
CA TYR A 608 26.94 -12.00 -3.77
C TYR A 608 27.57 -11.06 -4.79
N HIS A 609 26.77 -10.27 -5.52
CA HIS A 609 27.32 -9.22 -6.37
C HIS A 609 28.05 -8.16 -5.54
N ASN A 610 27.47 -7.70 -4.44
CA ASN A 610 28.12 -6.76 -3.52
C ASN A 610 29.40 -7.35 -2.92
N ALA A 611 29.42 -8.63 -2.56
CA ALA A 611 30.62 -9.34 -2.11
C ALA A 611 31.69 -9.35 -3.21
N TYR A 612 31.32 -9.70 -4.45
CA TYR A 612 32.23 -9.67 -5.60
C TYR A 612 32.82 -8.28 -5.83
N MET A 613 31.99 -7.24 -5.83
CA MET A 613 32.43 -5.84 -6.00
C MET A 613 33.39 -5.40 -4.89
N HIS A 614 33.25 -5.96 -3.68
CA HIS A 614 34.05 -5.59 -2.53
C HIS A 614 35.37 -6.40 -2.42
N TYR A 615 35.32 -7.72 -2.69
CA TYR A 615 36.41 -8.64 -2.49
C TYR A 615 37.07 -9.15 -3.78
N ASN A 616 36.46 -8.86 -4.94
CA ASN A 616 36.87 -9.32 -6.28
C ASN A 616 37.02 -10.84 -6.39
N ASN A 617 36.19 -11.60 -5.70
CA ASN A 617 36.21 -13.06 -5.68
C ASN A 617 35.31 -13.63 -6.79
N SER A 618 35.89 -14.35 -7.77
CA SER A 618 35.15 -14.94 -8.90
C SER A 618 34.09 -15.96 -8.47
N LYS A 619 34.24 -16.61 -7.30
CA LYS A 619 33.24 -17.52 -6.74
C LYS A 619 31.93 -16.78 -6.45
N ASP A 620 32.02 -15.56 -5.92
CA ASP A 620 30.83 -14.77 -5.60
C ASP A 620 30.10 -14.30 -6.87
N LYS A 621 30.85 -13.97 -7.95
CA LYS A 621 30.29 -13.71 -9.27
C LYS A 621 29.51 -14.92 -9.79
N ASN A 622 30.06 -16.11 -9.70
CA ASN A 622 29.45 -17.35 -10.17
C ASN A 622 28.15 -17.66 -9.36
N LEU A 623 28.21 -17.51 -8.03
CA LEU A 623 27.02 -17.68 -7.18
C LEU A 623 25.93 -16.65 -7.51
N CYS A 624 26.29 -15.40 -7.75
CA CYS A 624 25.36 -14.38 -8.21
C CYS A 624 24.64 -14.82 -9.51
N LEU A 625 25.39 -15.30 -10.51
CA LEU A 625 24.82 -15.76 -11.78
C LEU A 625 23.91 -16.98 -11.59
N GLU A 626 24.31 -17.96 -10.76
CA GLU A 626 23.50 -19.14 -10.45
C GLU A 626 22.14 -18.74 -9.82
N LEU A 627 22.19 -17.83 -8.86
CA LEU A 627 21.01 -17.36 -8.14
C LEU A 627 20.08 -16.51 -9.00
N LEU A 628 20.65 -15.70 -9.93
CA LEU A 628 19.85 -15.01 -10.94
C LEU A 628 19.12 -16.01 -11.86
N ARG A 629 19.78 -17.11 -12.26
CA ARG A 629 19.10 -18.17 -13.03
C ARG A 629 17.91 -18.75 -12.27
N LYS A 630 18.08 -19.06 -10.98
CA LYS A 630 16.99 -19.56 -10.13
C LYS A 630 15.84 -18.54 -10.02
N ALA A 631 16.18 -17.27 -9.78
CA ALA A 631 15.18 -16.21 -9.71
C ALA A 631 14.36 -16.08 -11.01
N ILE A 632 15.03 -16.16 -12.17
CA ILE A 632 14.40 -16.14 -13.50
C ILE A 632 13.52 -17.38 -13.71
N GLN A 633 14.01 -18.55 -13.34
CA GLN A 633 13.31 -19.82 -13.55
C GLN A 633 12.02 -19.89 -12.74
N ILE A 634 12.06 -19.49 -11.47
CA ILE A 634 10.91 -19.55 -10.57
C ILE A 634 9.95 -18.40 -10.84
N GLY A 635 10.46 -17.17 -10.99
CA GLY A 635 9.67 -15.98 -11.20
C GLY A 635 9.28 -15.70 -12.65
N GLY A 636 9.56 -16.63 -13.58
CA GLY A 636 9.47 -16.43 -15.03
C GLY A 636 8.09 -16.04 -15.58
N ASN A 637 7.04 -16.20 -14.81
CA ASN A 637 5.69 -15.72 -15.17
C ASN A 637 5.47 -14.22 -14.88
N ASN A 638 6.37 -13.58 -14.14
CA ASN A 638 6.31 -12.15 -13.83
C ASN A 638 7.30 -11.38 -14.70
N SER A 639 6.85 -10.32 -15.35
CA SER A 639 7.64 -9.51 -16.28
C SER A 639 8.91 -8.93 -15.63
N TRP A 640 8.85 -8.56 -14.34
CA TRP A 640 9.99 -8.04 -13.62
C TRP A 640 11.12 -9.07 -13.48
N PHE A 641 10.79 -10.34 -13.14
CA PHE A 641 11.78 -11.42 -13.09
C PHE A 641 12.28 -11.81 -14.48
N ASN A 642 11.45 -11.73 -15.51
CA ASN A 642 11.89 -11.95 -16.89
C ASN A 642 12.96 -10.95 -17.34
N ASN A 643 12.88 -9.70 -16.88
CA ASN A 643 13.87 -8.68 -17.15
C ASN A 643 15.24 -8.98 -16.52
N LEU A 644 15.32 -9.85 -15.50
CA LEU A 644 16.59 -10.32 -14.93
C LEU A 644 17.46 -11.06 -15.94
N ARG A 645 16.90 -11.56 -17.06
CA ARG A 645 17.69 -12.14 -18.16
C ARG A 645 18.64 -11.14 -18.79
N ALA A 646 18.20 -9.89 -18.97
CA ALA A 646 19.07 -8.85 -19.48
C ALA A 646 20.17 -8.50 -18.46
N ILE A 647 19.83 -8.49 -17.16
CA ILE A 647 20.81 -8.31 -16.09
C ILE A 647 21.82 -9.46 -16.06
N PHE A 648 21.34 -10.70 -16.16
CA PHE A 648 22.20 -11.87 -16.24
C PHE A 648 23.18 -11.77 -17.44
N ASN A 649 22.65 -11.47 -18.63
CA ASN A 649 23.46 -11.34 -19.85
C ASN A 649 24.49 -10.22 -19.78
N SER A 650 24.20 -9.12 -19.07
CA SER A 650 25.16 -8.03 -18.86
C SER A 650 26.31 -8.40 -17.91
N LEU A 651 26.09 -9.35 -17.02
CA LEU A 651 27.12 -9.85 -16.10
C LEU A 651 28.00 -10.97 -16.68
N VAL A 652 27.53 -11.61 -17.75
CA VAL A 652 28.25 -12.66 -18.48
C VAL A 652 29.08 -12.00 -19.59
N GLU A 653 30.37 -12.20 -19.62
CA GLU A 653 31.21 -11.76 -20.72
C GLU A 653 30.79 -12.44 -22.04
N GLU A 654 30.95 -11.76 -23.21
CA GLU A 654 30.32 -12.04 -24.50
C GLU A 654 30.43 -13.49 -25.07
N GLU A 655 31.13 -14.41 -24.46
CA GLU A 655 31.33 -15.77 -24.97
C GLU A 655 30.51 -16.87 -24.26
N THR A 656 29.61 -16.56 -23.27
CA THR A 656 28.95 -17.61 -22.52
C THR A 656 27.42 -17.49 -22.57
N GLU A 657 26.76 -18.63 -22.59
CA GLU A 657 25.36 -18.98 -22.58
C GLU A 657 24.32 -17.86 -22.40
N LYS A 658 23.65 -17.49 -23.47
CA LYS A 658 22.34 -16.79 -23.39
C LYS A 658 21.31 -17.76 -22.82
N LEU A 659 20.55 -17.33 -21.84
CA LEU A 659 19.43 -18.11 -21.31
C LEU A 659 18.38 -18.34 -22.40
N PRO A 660 17.97 -19.58 -22.67
CA PRO A 660 16.87 -19.86 -23.59
C PRO A 660 15.57 -19.22 -23.07
N ILE A 661 14.78 -18.68 -23.99
CA ILE A 661 13.45 -18.15 -23.69
C ILE A 661 12.51 -19.35 -23.56
N ASP A 662 12.14 -19.73 -22.34
CA ASP A 662 11.13 -20.76 -22.14
C ASP A 662 9.75 -20.10 -21.95
N PHE A 663 8.91 -20.19 -22.98
CA PHE A 663 7.55 -19.62 -23.01
C PHE A 663 6.45 -20.61 -22.59
N THR A 664 6.78 -21.80 -22.14
CA THR A 664 5.82 -22.90 -22.00
C THR A 664 5.05 -22.95 -20.69
N ARG A 665 5.39 -22.11 -19.69
CA ARG A 665 4.70 -22.10 -18.39
C ARG A 665 4.13 -20.72 -18.04
N ILE A 666 3.11 -20.31 -18.76
CA ILE A 666 2.25 -19.22 -18.32
C ILE A 666 1.12 -19.82 -17.48
N GLU A 667 1.16 -19.65 -16.18
CA GLU A 667 0.03 -20.08 -15.35
C GLU A 667 -1.20 -19.20 -15.60
N VAL A 668 -2.28 -19.84 -16.01
CA VAL A 668 -3.59 -19.23 -16.30
C VAL A 668 -4.07 -18.34 -15.14
N ARG A 669 -3.71 -18.66 -13.91
CA ARG A 669 -4.11 -17.92 -12.70
C ARG A 669 -3.51 -16.53 -12.61
N GLN A 670 -2.23 -16.37 -12.98
CA GLN A 670 -1.53 -15.06 -12.94
C GLN A 670 -2.05 -14.14 -14.04
N ILE A 671 -2.30 -14.70 -15.23
CA ILE A 671 -2.97 -13.99 -16.34
C ILE A 671 -4.31 -13.42 -15.88
N LYS A 672 -5.12 -14.22 -15.17
CA LYS A 672 -6.44 -13.80 -14.66
C LYS A 672 -6.34 -12.65 -13.67
N GLN A 673 -5.33 -12.64 -12.80
CA GLN A 673 -5.12 -11.57 -11.83
C GLN A 673 -4.70 -10.26 -12.51
N GLU A 674 -3.78 -10.32 -13.46
CA GLU A 674 -3.31 -9.14 -14.22
C GLU A 674 -4.45 -8.53 -15.05
N ILE A 675 -5.25 -9.35 -15.70
CA ILE A 675 -6.44 -8.90 -16.46
C ILE A 675 -7.49 -8.30 -15.52
N SER A 676 -7.75 -8.95 -14.38
CA SER A 676 -8.66 -8.42 -13.37
C SER A 676 -8.27 -7.02 -12.94
N GLN A 677 -6.98 -6.82 -12.66
CA GLN A 677 -6.45 -5.54 -12.25
C GLN A 677 -6.55 -4.45 -13.33
N VAL A 678 -6.34 -4.84 -14.59
CA VAL A 678 -6.49 -3.92 -15.73
C VAL A 678 -7.95 -3.50 -15.91
N ILE A 679 -8.88 -4.44 -15.78
CA ILE A 679 -10.31 -4.17 -15.88
C ILE A 679 -10.78 -3.28 -14.72
N ASP A 680 -10.42 -3.62 -13.49
CA ASP A 680 -10.78 -2.84 -12.30
C ASP A 680 -10.17 -1.42 -12.37
N ASN A 681 -8.94 -1.27 -12.82
CA ASN A 681 -8.30 0.03 -13.02
C ASN A 681 -8.98 0.87 -14.12
N PHE A 682 -9.44 0.24 -15.19
CA PHE A 682 -10.18 0.92 -16.24
C PHE A 682 -11.56 1.39 -15.75
N ILE A 683 -12.25 0.52 -15.01
CA ILE A 683 -13.52 0.84 -14.35
C ILE A 683 -13.33 2.04 -13.43
N ASP A 684 -12.31 2.05 -12.59
CA ASP A 684 -12.00 3.15 -11.67
C ASP A 684 -11.68 4.45 -12.40
N TYR A 685 -10.95 4.39 -13.53
CA TYR A 685 -10.58 5.58 -14.29
C TYR A 685 -11.78 6.22 -15.00
N TYR A 686 -12.65 5.42 -15.62
CA TYR A 686 -13.79 5.94 -16.40
C TYR A 686 -15.06 6.13 -15.55
N SER A 687 -15.28 5.36 -14.48
CA SER A 687 -16.41 5.56 -13.57
C SER A 687 -16.35 6.88 -12.82
N SER A 688 -15.15 7.45 -12.65
CA SER A 688 -14.97 8.77 -12.04
C SER A 688 -15.43 9.93 -12.94
N LYS A 689 -15.51 9.72 -14.26
CA LYS A 689 -15.89 10.76 -15.24
C LYS A 689 -17.31 10.64 -15.76
N THR A 690 -17.80 9.44 -15.99
CA THR A 690 -19.14 9.20 -16.55
C THR A 690 -19.71 7.91 -15.98
N ARG A 691 -20.71 7.97 -15.11
CA ARG A 691 -21.32 6.82 -14.41
C ARG A 691 -22.15 5.88 -15.30
N ASN A 692 -21.96 5.90 -16.61
CA ASN A 692 -22.77 5.10 -17.53
C ASN A 692 -21.87 4.53 -18.64
N TRP A 693 -21.52 3.24 -18.51
CA TRP A 693 -20.72 2.48 -19.48
C TRP A 693 -21.23 2.60 -20.91
N LYS A 694 -22.55 2.58 -21.08
CA LYS A 694 -23.17 2.76 -22.38
C LYS A 694 -22.87 4.13 -22.98
N GLN A 695 -22.82 5.16 -22.14
CA GLN A 695 -22.46 6.52 -22.57
C GLN A 695 -20.97 6.63 -22.89
N THR A 696 -20.12 6.06 -22.08
CA THR A 696 -18.66 6.00 -22.33
C THR A 696 -18.36 5.25 -23.64
N TYR A 697 -19.03 4.12 -23.88
CA TYR A 697 -18.92 3.39 -25.14
C TYR A 697 -19.33 4.25 -26.34
N LEU A 698 -20.49 4.91 -26.27
CA LEU A 698 -20.99 5.77 -27.34
C LEU A 698 -20.06 6.96 -27.61
N GLU A 699 -19.50 7.57 -26.58
CA GLU A 699 -18.53 8.66 -26.69
C GLU A 699 -17.21 8.19 -27.35
N LEU A 700 -16.66 7.06 -26.93
CA LEU A 700 -15.46 6.47 -27.55
C LEU A 700 -15.71 6.07 -28.99
N MET A 701 -16.85 5.47 -29.30
CA MET A 701 -17.24 5.14 -30.69
C MET A 701 -17.37 6.39 -31.56
N LYS A 702 -17.97 7.44 -31.03
CA LYS A 702 -18.07 8.71 -31.72
C LYS A 702 -16.69 9.31 -32.00
N ILE A 703 -15.80 9.30 -31.00
CA ILE A 703 -14.41 9.78 -31.14
C ILE A 703 -13.65 8.96 -32.20
N ILE A 704 -13.79 7.64 -32.19
CA ILE A 704 -13.11 6.77 -33.17
C ILE A 704 -13.61 7.02 -34.60
N ASN A 705 -14.90 7.19 -34.78
CA ASN A 705 -15.49 7.35 -36.12
C ASN A 705 -15.44 8.78 -36.66
N GLU A 706 -15.45 9.79 -35.80
CA GLU A 706 -15.64 11.18 -36.16
C GLU A 706 -14.62 12.14 -35.54
N GLY A 707 -13.81 11.65 -34.57
CA GLY A 707 -12.84 12.47 -33.83
C GLY A 707 -11.67 12.92 -34.70
N ARG A 708 -10.99 13.98 -34.26
CA ARG A 708 -9.73 14.44 -34.84
C ARG A 708 -8.60 13.47 -34.53
N HIS A 709 -7.51 13.54 -35.29
CA HIS A 709 -6.37 12.64 -35.23
C HIS A 709 -5.90 12.33 -33.77
N ASN A 710 -5.60 13.33 -32.95
CA ASN A 710 -5.14 13.14 -31.58
C ASN A 710 -6.22 12.50 -30.67
N GLN A 711 -7.48 12.86 -30.87
CA GLN A 711 -8.58 12.28 -30.10
C GLN A 711 -8.77 10.79 -30.43
N MET A 712 -8.60 10.42 -31.70
CA MET A 712 -8.64 9.02 -32.12
C MET A 712 -7.48 8.21 -31.55
N ILE A 713 -6.27 8.78 -31.52
CA ILE A 713 -5.10 8.13 -30.89
C ILE A 713 -5.38 7.88 -29.39
N GLU A 714 -5.92 8.86 -28.68
CA GLU A 714 -6.26 8.74 -27.25
C GLU A 714 -7.34 7.69 -26.98
N ALA A 715 -8.36 7.63 -27.84
CA ALA A 715 -9.39 6.62 -27.75
C ALA A 715 -8.86 5.20 -28.00
N LEU A 716 -8.03 5.02 -29.04
CA LEU A 716 -7.37 3.75 -29.34
C LEU A 716 -6.40 3.33 -28.24
N GLN A 717 -5.68 4.28 -27.69
CA GLN A 717 -4.82 4.04 -26.53
C GLN A 717 -5.61 3.45 -25.37
N GLY A 718 -6.72 4.07 -24.97
CA GLY A 718 -7.57 3.59 -23.89
C GLY A 718 -8.14 2.19 -24.14
N ILE A 719 -8.49 1.88 -25.41
CA ILE A 719 -9.01 0.55 -25.78
C ILE A 719 -7.92 -0.52 -25.68
N LEU A 720 -6.74 -0.23 -26.19
CA LEU A 720 -5.62 -1.18 -26.14
C LEU A 720 -5.15 -1.41 -24.70
N GLU A 721 -5.13 -0.37 -23.87
CA GLU A 721 -4.84 -0.49 -22.44
C GLU A 721 -5.89 -1.33 -21.72
N LEU A 722 -7.16 -1.19 -22.08
CA LEU A 722 -8.25 -2.05 -21.59
C LEU A 722 -8.02 -3.53 -21.93
N LEU A 723 -7.45 -3.79 -23.09
CA LEU A 723 -7.12 -5.14 -23.54
C LEU A 723 -5.77 -5.64 -22.98
N GLY A 724 -5.16 -4.88 -22.05
CA GLY A 724 -3.93 -5.26 -21.37
C GLY A 724 -2.64 -4.82 -22.06
N TYR A 725 -2.73 -4.10 -23.19
CA TYR A 725 -1.55 -3.55 -23.84
C TYR A 725 -0.99 -2.37 -23.05
N LYS A 726 0.33 -2.27 -23.02
CA LYS A 726 1.02 -1.08 -22.57
C LYS A 726 1.26 -0.15 -23.75
N THR A 727 0.76 1.08 -23.71
CA THR A 727 0.80 1.97 -24.85
C THR A 727 1.71 3.17 -24.63
N ILE A 728 2.34 3.63 -25.73
CA ILE A 728 3.14 4.84 -25.78
C ILE A 728 2.74 5.60 -27.06
N LYS A 729 2.48 6.90 -26.95
CA LYS A 729 2.36 7.76 -28.15
C LYS A 729 3.73 7.92 -28.77
N GLY A 730 3.85 7.67 -30.06
CA GLY A 730 5.09 7.81 -30.81
C GLY A 730 5.50 9.26 -31.01
N ASP A 731 6.77 9.46 -31.28
CA ASP A 731 7.34 10.76 -31.63
C ASP A 731 7.45 10.88 -33.15
N ASN A 732 6.50 11.57 -33.76
CA ASN A 732 6.46 11.79 -35.21
C ASN A 732 7.70 12.55 -35.74
N ALA A 733 8.35 13.38 -34.90
CA ALA A 733 9.61 14.03 -35.28
C ALA A 733 10.77 13.04 -35.39
N LYS A 734 10.65 11.86 -34.78
CA LYS A 734 11.63 10.76 -34.88
C LYS A 734 11.22 9.68 -35.86
N GLY A 735 10.12 9.86 -36.58
CA GLY A 735 9.60 8.89 -37.54
C GLY A 735 9.05 7.63 -36.88
N GLU A 736 8.44 7.76 -35.73
CA GLU A 736 7.74 6.68 -35.02
C GLU A 736 6.26 6.70 -35.37
N SER A 737 5.60 5.54 -35.31
CA SER A 737 4.15 5.42 -35.50
C SER A 737 3.38 6.22 -34.45
N ASP A 738 2.17 6.64 -34.78
CA ASP A 738 1.31 7.45 -33.89
C ASP A 738 1.09 6.83 -32.49
N LEU A 739 0.98 5.49 -32.42
CA LEU A 739 0.79 4.75 -31.19
C LEU A 739 1.59 3.43 -31.22
N ILE A 740 2.33 3.18 -30.16
CA ILE A 740 3.13 1.97 -29.96
C ILE A 740 2.51 1.19 -28.79
N ALA A 741 2.00 -0.01 -29.05
CA ALA A 741 1.34 -0.84 -28.06
C ALA A 741 2.13 -2.14 -27.85
N PHE A 742 2.72 -2.29 -26.68
CA PHE A 742 3.43 -3.50 -26.26
C PHE A 742 2.43 -4.56 -25.83
N SER A 743 2.68 -5.78 -26.25
CA SER A 743 1.86 -6.95 -25.90
C SER A 743 1.65 -7.08 -24.41
N PRO A 744 0.49 -7.62 -23.98
CA PRO A 744 0.26 -7.95 -22.59
C PRO A 744 1.36 -8.86 -22.03
N PRO A 745 1.70 -8.77 -20.75
CA PRO A 745 2.79 -9.55 -20.12
C PRO A 745 2.66 -11.06 -20.27
N TYR A 746 1.44 -11.56 -20.41
CA TYR A 746 1.09 -12.98 -20.59
C TYR A 746 1.12 -13.48 -22.01
N SER A 747 1.40 -12.60 -22.99
CA SER A 747 1.55 -12.97 -24.39
C SER A 747 3.04 -12.99 -24.78
N TRP A 748 3.33 -13.61 -25.94
CA TRP A 748 4.68 -13.50 -26.51
C TRP A 748 5.02 -12.02 -26.81
N LYS A 749 6.32 -11.69 -26.80
CA LYS A 749 6.80 -10.30 -26.94
C LYS A 749 6.57 -9.77 -28.33
N TYR A 750 5.55 -8.95 -28.53
CA TYR A 750 5.32 -8.24 -29.76
C TYR A 750 4.86 -6.80 -29.51
N ILE A 751 4.96 -5.97 -30.52
CA ILE A 751 4.52 -4.58 -30.53
C ILE A 751 3.55 -4.39 -31.68
N LEU A 752 2.40 -3.79 -31.42
CA LEU A 752 1.57 -3.20 -32.43
C LEU A 752 2.06 -1.76 -32.68
N SER A 753 2.60 -1.52 -33.85
CA SER A 753 3.05 -0.21 -34.32
C SER A 753 1.91 0.41 -35.13
N VAL A 754 1.10 1.26 -34.49
CA VAL A 754 -0.19 1.73 -35.02
C VAL A 754 -0.07 3.11 -35.59
N GLU A 755 -0.43 3.24 -36.85
CA GLU A 755 -0.60 4.51 -37.59
C GLU A 755 -2.08 4.82 -37.71
N VAL A 756 -2.48 6.07 -37.49
CA VAL A 756 -3.86 6.52 -37.50
C VAL A 756 -4.12 7.51 -38.62
N LYS A 757 -5.17 7.31 -39.38
CA LYS A 757 -5.59 8.21 -40.45
C LYS A 757 -7.06 8.60 -40.33
N THR A 758 -7.34 9.91 -40.42
CA THR A 758 -8.69 10.48 -40.31
C THR A 758 -9.28 10.83 -41.69
N LYS A 759 -10.58 11.13 -41.74
CA LYS A 759 -11.32 11.48 -42.97
C LYS A 759 -10.96 12.84 -43.55
N GLU A 760 -10.16 13.66 -42.87
CA GLU A 760 -9.87 15.05 -43.29
C GLU A 760 -9.29 15.18 -44.71
N LYS A 761 -8.82 14.08 -45.35
CA LYS A 761 -8.19 14.07 -46.67
C LYS A 761 -8.82 13.07 -47.68
N GLY A 762 -10.15 12.94 -47.71
CA GLY A 762 -10.85 12.09 -48.67
C GLY A 762 -11.32 10.73 -48.12
N GLU A 763 -12.12 9.99 -48.88
CA GLU A 763 -12.80 8.76 -48.46
C GLU A 763 -12.00 7.47 -48.70
N VAL A 764 -10.95 7.51 -49.52
CA VAL A 764 -10.11 6.36 -49.86
C VAL A 764 -8.71 6.50 -49.26
N GLU A 765 -8.20 5.47 -48.63
CA GLU A 765 -6.87 5.46 -48.01
C GLU A 765 -5.78 5.16 -49.05
N PRO A 766 -4.83 6.10 -49.28
CA PRO A 766 -3.86 5.94 -50.36
C PRO A 766 -2.71 4.99 -49.99
N LYS A 767 -2.09 4.36 -51.00
CA LYS A 767 -0.83 3.59 -50.89
C LYS A 767 0.24 4.27 -50.02
N LYS A 768 0.34 5.60 -50.06
CA LYS A 768 1.34 6.38 -49.30
C LYS A 768 1.23 6.14 -47.79
N SER A 769 0.03 6.03 -47.25
CA SER A 769 -0.19 5.78 -45.84
C SER A 769 0.34 4.40 -45.41
N VAL A 770 0.15 3.37 -46.24
CA VAL A 770 0.68 2.02 -46.01
C VAL A 770 2.20 2.01 -46.04
N SER A 771 2.81 2.71 -46.99
CA SER A 771 4.27 2.84 -47.08
C SER A 771 4.86 3.59 -45.88
N GLN A 772 4.16 4.60 -45.36
CA GLN A 772 4.54 5.33 -44.18
C GLN A 772 4.48 4.42 -42.93
N THR A 773 3.38 3.69 -42.76
CA THR A 773 3.23 2.72 -41.64
C THR A 773 4.38 1.72 -41.60
N LEU A 774 4.81 1.21 -42.78
CA LEU A 774 5.97 0.30 -42.87
C LEU A 774 7.28 0.99 -42.49
N ALA A 775 7.49 2.23 -42.93
CA ALA A 775 8.72 2.97 -42.63
C ALA A 775 8.81 3.29 -41.13
N ASP A 776 7.73 3.77 -40.53
CA ASP A 776 7.66 4.17 -39.13
C ASP A 776 7.75 2.95 -38.19
N SER A 777 7.11 1.83 -38.57
CA SER A 777 7.26 0.56 -37.87
C SER A 777 8.69 0.02 -37.92
N GLY A 778 9.41 0.23 -39.02
CA GLY A 778 10.82 -0.12 -39.13
C GLY A 778 11.72 0.69 -38.17
N VAL A 779 11.32 1.90 -37.78
CA VAL A 779 12.02 2.65 -36.73
C VAL A 779 11.74 2.03 -35.36
N VAL A 780 10.49 1.67 -35.09
CA VAL A 780 10.08 1.00 -33.85
C VAL A 780 10.81 -0.35 -33.69
N GLU A 781 10.90 -1.13 -34.80
CA GLU A 781 11.61 -2.43 -34.82
C GLU A 781 13.11 -2.29 -34.50
N ARG A 782 13.80 -1.32 -35.09
CA ARG A 782 15.24 -1.08 -34.82
C ARG A 782 15.51 -0.71 -33.38
N ARG A 783 14.55 -0.06 -32.71
CA ARG A 783 14.68 0.35 -31.30
C ARG A 783 14.28 -0.74 -30.31
N ASN A 784 13.49 -1.73 -30.75
CA ASN A 784 12.93 -2.77 -29.88
C ASN A 784 13.25 -4.16 -30.45
N LYS A 785 14.54 -4.48 -30.59
CA LYS A 785 15.05 -5.71 -31.25
C LYS A 785 14.55 -7.02 -30.64
N ASP A 786 14.11 -7.00 -29.38
CA ASP A 786 13.61 -8.17 -28.67
C ASP A 786 12.11 -8.42 -28.88
N TYR A 787 11.44 -7.56 -29.66
CA TYR A 787 10.02 -7.65 -29.95
C TYR A 787 9.77 -7.88 -31.44
N ALA A 788 8.81 -8.74 -31.75
CA ALA A 788 8.27 -8.80 -33.11
C ALA A 788 7.35 -7.59 -33.33
N VAL A 789 7.61 -6.76 -34.33
CA VAL A 789 6.81 -5.56 -34.58
C VAL A 789 5.80 -5.82 -35.69
N PHE A 790 4.51 -5.54 -35.37
CA PHE A 790 3.40 -5.67 -36.34
C PHE A 790 2.92 -4.28 -36.73
N PRO A 791 3.14 -3.88 -38.00
CA PRO A 791 2.60 -2.64 -38.54
C PRO A 791 1.07 -2.72 -38.66
N VAL A 792 0.37 -1.73 -38.08
CA VAL A 792 -1.08 -1.62 -38.13
C VAL A 792 -1.47 -0.23 -38.66
N LEU A 793 -2.29 -0.17 -39.66
CA LEU A 793 -2.90 1.07 -40.16
C LEU A 793 -4.39 1.08 -39.79
N VAL A 794 -4.79 2.03 -38.96
CA VAL A 794 -6.19 2.25 -38.58
C VAL A 794 -6.71 3.51 -39.27
N THR A 795 -7.81 3.41 -40.01
CA THR A 795 -8.37 4.56 -40.75
C THR A 795 -9.88 4.73 -40.50
N GLN A 796 -10.33 5.99 -40.50
CA GLN A 796 -11.74 6.36 -40.52
C GLN A 796 -12.33 6.29 -41.93
N LYS A 797 -11.51 6.08 -42.98
CA LYS A 797 -11.96 6.03 -44.37
C LYS A 797 -12.65 4.71 -44.68
N ALA A 798 -13.64 4.77 -45.56
CA ALA A 798 -14.48 3.62 -45.87
C ALA A 798 -13.74 2.56 -46.71
N GLU A 799 -12.79 2.97 -47.56
CA GLU A 799 -12.12 2.12 -48.55
C GLU A 799 -10.61 2.30 -48.55
N PHE A 800 -9.89 1.28 -48.99
CA PHE A 800 -8.46 1.33 -49.33
C PHE A 800 -8.26 1.31 -50.83
N ASP A 801 -7.29 2.08 -51.34
CA ASP A 801 -6.85 2.00 -52.73
C ASP A 801 -6.37 0.57 -53.08
N GLU A 802 -6.67 0.03 -54.26
CA GLU A 802 -6.20 -1.30 -54.69
C GLU A 802 -4.69 -1.45 -54.58
N LYS A 803 -3.92 -0.38 -54.88
CA LYS A 803 -2.46 -0.36 -54.71
C LYS A 803 -2.02 -0.33 -53.26
N ALA A 804 -2.88 0.05 -52.31
CA ALA A 804 -2.61 -0.03 -50.90
C ALA A 804 -2.55 -1.50 -50.42
N PHE A 805 -3.47 -2.36 -50.94
CA PHE A 805 -3.43 -3.80 -50.67
C PHE A 805 -2.20 -4.47 -51.27
N GLU A 806 -1.73 -4.04 -52.45
CA GLU A 806 -0.51 -4.58 -53.06
C GLU A 806 0.74 -4.26 -52.20
N VAL A 807 0.83 -3.08 -51.62
CA VAL A 807 1.95 -2.69 -50.75
C VAL A 807 1.85 -3.35 -49.36
N ALA A 808 0.65 -3.48 -48.86
CA ALA A 808 0.42 -4.10 -47.57
C ALA A 808 0.85 -5.58 -47.54
N LYS A 809 0.55 -6.34 -48.60
CA LYS A 809 0.93 -7.75 -48.84
C LYS A 809 1.46 -8.48 -47.62
N ASN A 810 0.60 -8.83 -46.66
CA ASN A 810 0.99 -9.61 -45.48
C ASN A 810 1.97 -8.92 -44.51
N LYS A 811 2.31 -7.64 -44.76
CA LYS A 811 3.27 -6.87 -43.94
C LYS A 811 2.58 -5.85 -43.06
N VAL A 812 1.38 -5.40 -43.37
CA VAL A 812 0.62 -4.38 -42.64
C VAL A 812 -0.81 -4.87 -42.41
N SER A 813 -1.29 -4.77 -41.21
CA SER A 813 -2.70 -4.98 -40.87
C SER A 813 -3.47 -3.71 -41.24
N LEU A 814 -4.45 -3.83 -42.18
CA LEU A 814 -5.30 -2.72 -42.59
C LEU A 814 -6.65 -2.82 -41.86
N LEU A 815 -6.94 -1.87 -40.99
CA LEU A 815 -8.16 -1.83 -40.19
C LEU A 815 -8.95 -0.55 -40.46
N ARG A 816 -10.24 -0.69 -40.68
CA ARG A 816 -11.17 0.45 -40.62
C ARG A 816 -11.71 0.61 -39.21
N THR A 817 -12.17 1.78 -38.84
CA THR A 817 -12.83 2.00 -37.54
C THR A 817 -14.06 1.11 -37.36
N SER A 818 -14.77 0.76 -38.47
CA SER A 818 -15.85 -0.23 -38.47
C SER A 818 -15.40 -1.62 -38.04
N ASP A 819 -14.16 -2.01 -38.37
CA ASP A 819 -13.62 -3.32 -37.98
C ASP A 819 -13.31 -3.38 -36.48
N LEU A 820 -13.07 -2.23 -35.85
CA LEU A 820 -12.86 -2.10 -34.38
C LEU A 820 -14.17 -2.08 -33.60
N SER A 821 -15.28 -1.66 -34.19
CA SER A 821 -16.56 -1.50 -33.52
C SER A 821 -17.09 -2.81 -32.90
N SER A 822 -16.94 -3.92 -33.61
CA SER A 822 -17.37 -5.24 -33.11
C SER A 822 -16.52 -5.73 -31.94
N LEU A 823 -15.23 -5.44 -31.94
CA LEU A 823 -14.30 -5.75 -30.84
C LEU A 823 -14.64 -4.94 -29.60
N MET A 824 -14.86 -3.64 -29.79
CA MET A 824 -15.22 -2.74 -28.71
C MET A 824 -16.56 -3.11 -28.09
N GLN A 825 -17.56 -3.43 -28.91
CA GLN A 825 -18.86 -3.83 -28.42
C GLN A 825 -18.76 -5.09 -27.54
N LYS A 826 -18.03 -6.10 -27.99
CA LYS A 826 -17.79 -7.32 -27.21
C LYS A 826 -17.03 -7.03 -25.90
N ALA A 827 -16.02 -6.17 -25.94
CA ALA A 827 -15.25 -5.80 -24.75
C ALA A 827 -16.15 -5.08 -23.72
N PHE A 828 -16.99 -4.15 -24.16
CA PHE A 828 -17.91 -3.42 -23.27
C PHE A 828 -19.09 -4.28 -22.78
N GLU A 829 -19.63 -5.19 -23.59
CA GLU A 829 -20.64 -6.15 -23.15
C GLU A 829 -20.08 -7.03 -22.04
N LYS A 830 -18.87 -7.53 -22.21
CA LYS A 830 -18.17 -8.35 -21.20
C LYS A 830 -17.82 -7.56 -19.93
N MET A 831 -17.55 -6.25 -20.04
CA MET A 831 -17.32 -5.41 -18.87
C MET A 831 -18.61 -5.16 -18.07
N ASN A 832 -19.75 -4.98 -18.74
CA ASN A 832 -21.03 -4.90 -18.06
C ASN A 832 -21.37 -6.19 -17.32
N GLU A 833 -21.03 -7.35 -17.90
CA GLU A 833 -21.17 -8.65 -17.23
C GLU A 833 -20.23 -8.74 -16.04
N TRP A 834 -18.99 -8.27 -16.17
CA TRP A 834 -18.01 -8.25 -15.09
C TRP A 834 -18.45 -7.46 -13.86
N GLU A 835 -19.06 -6.31 -14.04
CA GLU A 835 -19.55 -5.46 -12.96
C GLU A 835 -20.63 -6.14 -12.12
N GLY A 836 -21.44 -7.02 -12.75
CA GLY A 836 -22.50 -7.80 -12.10
C GLY A 836 -22.05 -9.12 -11.46
N LEU A 837 -20.79 -9.53 -11.60
CA LEU A 837 -20.32 -10.84 -11.15
C LEU A 837 -19.76 -10.83 -9.73
N SER A 838 -20.08 -11.87 -8.96
CA SER A 838 -19.37 -12.15 -7.71
C SER A 838 -17.90 -12.46 -7.99
N VAL A 839 -17.01 -12.16 -7.03
CA VAL A 839 -15.56 -12.41 -7.17
C VAL A 839 -15.25 -13.89 -7.52
N LYS A 840 -16.03 -14.82 -7.01
CA LYS A 840 -15.90 -16.25 -7.33
C LYS A 840 -16.22 -16.56 -8.80
N SER A 841 -17.17 -15.84 -9.36
CA SER A 841 -17.58 -15.96 -10.77
C SER A 841 -16.65 -15.24 -11.73
N ARG A 842 -15.90 -14.22 -11.28
CA ARG A 842 -14.95 -13.44 -12.08
C ARG A 842 -13.80 -14.31 -12.63
N SER A 843 -13.28 -15.23 -11.82
CA SER A 843 -12.21 -16.14 -12.29
C SER A 843 -12.67 -17.03 -13.46
N SER A 844 -13.90 -17.56 -13.39
CA SER A 844 -14.49 -18.36 -14.48
C SER A 844 -14.85 -17.51 -15.70
N PHE A 845 -15.25 -16.26 -15.49
CA PHE A 845 -15.54 -15.30 -16.54
C PHE A 845 -14.28 -14.92 -17.33
N LEU A 846 -13.13 -14.73 -16.65
CA LEU A 846 -11.87 -14.44 -17.31
C LEU A 846 -11.41 -15.56 -18.26
N ASP A 847 -11.79 -16.81 -18.02
CA ASP A 847 -11.49 -17.92 -18.94
C ASP A 847 -12.15 -17.74 -20.32
N ASN A 848 -13.28 -17.03 -20.36
CA ASN A 848 -14.05 -16.76 -21.56
C ASN A 848 -13.85 -15.33 -22.12
N PHE A 849 -13.19 -14.43 -21.37
CA PHE A 849 -13.10 -13.01 -21.73
C PHE A 849 -12.04 -12.75 -22.80
N ILE A 850 -10.87 -13.35 -22.66
CA ILE A 850 -9.76 -13.19 -23.61
C ILE A 850 -9.32 -14.57 -24.07
N SER A 851 -9.86 -14.98 -25.19
CA SER A 851 -9.16 -15.98 -25.98
C SER A 851 -7.97 -15.28 -26.64
N PRO A 852 -6.72 -15.71 -26.43
CA PRO A 852 -5.58 -15.21 -27.19
C PRO A 852 -5.78 -15.26 -28.71
N TYR A 853 -6.70 -16.12 -29.16
CA TYR A 853 -7.08 -16.29 -30.57
C TYR A 853 -7.96 -15.17 -31.13
N GLU A 854 -8.87 -14.57 -30.32
CA GLU A 854 -9.74 -13.48 -30.83
C GLU A 854 -8.96 -12.21 -31.14
N LEU A 855 -8.00 -11.81 -30.31
CA LEU A 855 -7.12 -10.67 -30.56
C LEU A 855 -6.19 -10.91 -31.76
N ARG A 856 -5.70 -12.12 -31.93
CA ARG A 856 -4.92 -12.52 -33.11
C ARG A 856 -5.70 -12.34 -34.41
N ASP A 857 -6.97 -12.69 -34.45
CA ASP A 857 -7.80 -12.61 -35.66
C ASP A 857 -8.11 -11.19 -36.08
N ILE A 858 -8.13 -10.23 -35.16
CA ILE A 858 -8.39 -8.81 -35.45
C ILE A 858 -7.16 -8.12 -36.06
N PHE A 859 -5.98 -8.37 -35.47
CA PHE A 859 -4.73 -7.75 -35.89
C PHE A 859 -3.96 -8.58 -36.95
N ARG A 860 -4.60 -9.58 -37.57
CA ARG A 860 -4.02 -10.37 -38.66
C ARG A 860 -3.85 -9.53 -39.93
N PRO A 861 -2.68 -9.51 -40.57
CA PRO A 861 -2.59 -9.10 -41.96
C PRO A 861 -3.51 -10.00 -42.81
N LYS A 862 -4.49 -9.43 -43.47
CA LYS A 862 -5.40 -10.21 -44.32
C LYS A 862 -4.60 -10.63 -45.56
N GLY A 863 -4.22 -11.94 -45.63
CA GLY A 863 -3.78 -12.48 -46.90
C GLY A 863 -2.74 -13.59 -47.00
N ASP A 864 -1.98 -13.98 -45.96
CA ASP A 864 -1.03 -15.10 -46.14
C ASP A 864 -0.87 -16.06 -44.94
N PRO A 865 -1.14 -17.36 -45.14
CA PRO A 865 -0.98 -18.39 -44.11
C PRO A 865 0.48 -18.72 -43.79
N ILE A 866 1.47 -18.36 -44.62
CA ILE A 866 2.87 -18.76 -44.45
C ILE A 866 3.62 -17.89 -43.44
N ILE A 867 3.36 -16.58 -43.41
CA ILE A 867 3.91 -15.67 -42.40
C ILE A 867 3.31 -15.96 -41.03
N GLN A 868 2.04 -16.38 -40.96
CA GLN A 868 1.41 -16.86 -39.74
C GLN A 868 2.09 -18.09 -39.18
N LYS A 869 2.54 -19.04 -39.98
CA LYS A 869 3.24 -20.25 -39.54
C LYS A 869 4.65 -19.95 -39.03
N LYS A 870 5.36 -18.96 -39.60
CA LYS A 870 6.72 -18.61 -39.14
C LYS A 870 6.71 -17.81 -37.85
N ALA A 871 5.84 -16.81 -37.71
CA ALA A 871 5.70 -16.02 -36.50
C ALA A 871 5.12 -16.79 -35.29
N PHE A 872 4.44 -17.92 -35.54
CA PHE A 872 3.79 -18.73 -34.51
C PHE A 872 4.37 -20.15 -34.37
N LYS A 873 5.30 -20.60 -35.22
CA LYS A 873 6.01 -21.90 -35.11
C LYS A 873 7.34 -21.80 -34.41
N ASP A 874 7.94 -20.62 -34.39
CA ASP A 874 9.19 -20.35 -33.66
C ASP A 874 8.92 -19.85 -32.22
N LEU A 875 7.67 -19.98 -31.79
CA LEU A 875 7.13 -19.76 -30.46
C LEU A 875 6.51 -21.05 -29.90
#